data_d593421959a5ab270e794b47d096a1e5
#
_entry.id   d593421959a5ab270e794b47d096a1e5
#
_cell.length_a   1.000
_cell.length_b   1.000
_cell.length_c   1.000
_cell.angle_alpha   90.00
_cell.angle_beta   90.00
_cell.angle_gamma   90.00
#
_symmetry.space_group_name_H-M   'P 1'
#
loop_
_entity.id
_entity.type
_entity.pdbx_description
1 polymer ?
#
loop_
_entity_poly.entity_id
_entity_poly.type
_entity_poly.pdbx_seq_one_letter_code
_entity_poly.pdbx_strand_id
1 'polypeptide(L)'
;MTLDVQPTTDVSPVANSGGPLLECLLLVARAHQLVCTRESLLAGLPLDAQQLTPSLFPRAAKRAGLASNIVQRDLLHLNPALFPAILLLQDNQACVLLSLESDIARVLYPELGDAVVNIPINQLQEQFTGRAFYVRPQERYDLRAAEIGKTANSKNRDAHWFWGVIAEHKYLYRDVLLTALLINFFALVSPLFVMNVYDRVVPNHATDTLWVLAIGMLIAISADFVLRMMRAWFVDLAASRVDVTLSASIMERVLGMKLSERPASVGSFTAGLQSFEAIRSFISSATILALVDLPFVLLFLIVVLLISWPLVFPVLVGVALVMIYTAAVQHKMHLLSENSMQASAQRNATLVESLHALETVKILGAEGRMQSIWEKTTLLVSRVGVKMRLLSGSVGTSTLWIQQAVSVVIIIVGVYQIIEGNLSQGGLIAAYMLASRVMAPVGQTAGLLMQYHNAATALTALEQIMEKPVERPLDKQWISRPHLQGGIEFKKVAFKYPQDEREVLRDVSFKLNPGERVAILGRNGSGKTTIEKLIAGLYESTSGTVLLDGIDIRQLDPAELRRNMGYVSQDVNLFFGSLRDNIAFGSPHATDEMILEAVRLSGLTDFVNQHPMGLAMPVGEQGQLLSGGQRQSVSIARALLNDPSILLLDEPTGSMDHTSEEEFKRNLMRFAAHKTLLVITHRTSLLELVNRIIVIDAGKIVADGPKDQVVEALRQGQIGRAS
;
A
#
# COMPACT_ATOMS: atom_id res chain seq x y z
N MET A 1 -22.22 -38.73 -1.60
CA MET A 1 -23.36 -37.81 -1.40
C MET A 1 -23.59 -37.14 -2.74
N THR A 2 -24.49 -37.67 -3.53
CA THR A 2 -24.84 -37.22 -4.89
C THR A 2 -25.68 -35.95 -4.76
N LEU A 3 -25.22 -34.86 -5.31
CA LEU A 3 -25.96 -33.60 -5.41
C LEU A 3 -26.65 -33.56 -6.77
N ASP A 4 -27.97 -33.70 -6.76
CA ASP A 4 -28.85 -33.35 -7.88
C ASP A 4 -28.91 -31.82 -7.98
N VAL A 5 -28.32 -31.26 -9.03
CA VAL A 5 -28.44 -29.86 -9.41
C VAL A 5 -29.26 -29.79 -10.70
N GLN A 6 -30.46 -29.23 -10.62
CA GLN A 6 -31.25 -28.88 -11.82
C GLN A 6 -30.53 -27.81 -12.64
N PRO A 7 -30.47 -27.93 -13.97
CA PRO A 7 -29.83 -26.95 -14.83
C PRO A 7 -30.73 -25.72 -15.01
N THR A 8 -30.31 -24.57 -14.54
CA THR A 8 -30.84 -23.26 -14.94
C THR A 8 -30.14 -22.85 -16.23
N THR A 9 -30.83 -22.96 -17.36
CA THR A 9 -30.50 -22.41 -18.67
C THR A 9 -30.56 -20.88 -18.60
N ASP A 10 -29.45 -20.22 -18.86
CA ASP A 10 -29.16 -19.03 -19.67
C ASP A 10 -27.83 -18.42 -19.21
N VAL A 11 -26.75 -18.90 -19.78
CA VAL A 11 -25.45 -18.24 -19.67
C VAL A 11 -24.94 -18.02 -21.08
N SER A 12 -25.11 -16.77 -21.54
CA SER A 12 -24.32 -16.26 -22.66
C SER A 12 -22.82 -16.45 -22.35
N PRO A 13 -21.94 -16.73 -23.29
CA PRO A 13 -20.53 -16.88 -23.07
C PRO A 13 -19.94 -15.51 -22.69
N VAL A 14 -19.87 -15.23 -21.38
CA VAL A 14 -19.14 -14.07 -20.85
C VAL A 14 -17.65 -14.36 -21.07
N ALA A 15 -17.03 -13.57 -21.93
CA ALA A 15 -15.59 -13.60 -22.18
C ALA A 15 -14.81 -13.69 -20.86
N ASN A 16 -13.83 -14.62 -20.78
CA ASN A 16 -12.98 -14.93 -19.62
C ASN A 16 -12.13 -13.71 -19.20
N SER A 17 -12.72 -12.79 -18.50
CA SER A 17 -12.09 -11.56 -18.01
C SER A 17 -11.53 -11.76 -16.59
N GLY A 18 -10.21 -11.82 -16.46
CA GLY A 18 -9.52 -11.96 -15.17
C GLY A 18 -8.46 -13.05 -15.12
N GLY A 19 -8.34 -13.83 -16.15
CA GLY A 19 -7.39 -14.91 -16.29
C GLY A 19 -7.81 -16.23 -15.62
N PRO A 20 -7.23 -17.35 -16.06
CA PRO A 20 -7.60 -18.70 -15.62
C PRO A 20 -7.46 -18.89 -14.10
N LEU A 21 -6.48 -18.21 -13.48
CA LEU A 21 -6.21 -18.34 -12.04
C LEU A 21 -7.32 -17.74 -11.17
N LEU A 22 -7.96 -16.65 -11.61
CA LEU A 22 -9.10 -16.05 -10.92
C LEU A 22 -10.33 -16.97 -11.00
N GLU A 23 -10.59 -17.53 -12.19
CA GLU A 23 -11.71 -18.45 -12.38
C GLU A 23 -11.54 -19.71 -11.55
N CYS A 24 -10.32 -20.27 -11.46
CA CYS A 24 -10.03 -21.38 -10.55
C CYS A 24 -10.31 -21.01 -9.08
N LEU A 25 -9.97 -19.78 -8.66
CA LEU A 25 -10.27 -19.32 -7.31
C LEU A 25 -11.78 -19.25 -7.06
N LEU A 26 -12.55 -18.75 -8.01
CA LEU A 26 -14.00 -18.69 -7.93
C LEU A 26 -14.65 -20.08 -7.87
N LEU A 27 -14.15 -21.04 -8.68
CA LEU A 27 -14.61 -22.44 -8.64
C LEU A 27 -14.36 -23.05 -7.26
N VAL A 28 -13.16 -22.87 -6.69
CA VAL A 28 -12.83 -23.37 -5.37
C VAL A 28 -13.66 -22.68 -4.27
N ALA A 29 -13.87 -21.37 -4.38
CA ALA A 29 -14.71 -20.63 -3.43
C ALA A 29 -16.16 -21.12 -3.44
N ARG A 30 -16.75 -21.37 -4.63
CA ARG A 30 -18.09 -21.95 -4.77
C ARG A 30 -18.17 -23.36 -4.18
N ALA A 31 -17.15 -24.21 -4.39
CA ALA A 31 -17.09 -25.55 -3.83
C ALA A 31 -17.11 -25.52 -2.28
N HIS A 32 -16.59 -24.44 -1.68
CA HIS A 32 -16.64 -24.21 -0.24
C HIS A 32 -17.87 -23.36 0.22
N GLN A 33 -18.87 -23.18 -0.66
CA GLN A 33 -20.10 -22.41 -0.36
C GLN A 33 -19.83 -20.94 0.04
N LEU A 34 -18.70 -20.39 -0.42
CA LEU A 34 -18.34 -18.99 -0.19
C LEU A 34 -18.85 -18.16 -1.37
N VAL A 35 -19.69 -17.17 -1.07
CA VAL A 35 -20.22 -16.24 -2.06
C VAL A 35 -19.23 -15.11 -2.26
N CYS A 36 -18.57 -15.09 -3.42
CA CYS A 36 -17.67 -14.01 -3.83
C CYS A 36 -17.85 -13.71 -5.31
N THR A 37 -17.63 -12.46 -5.66
CA THR A 37 -17.66 -11.98 -7.03
C THR A 37 -16.25 -11.67 -7.51
N ARG A 38 -16.04 -11.63 -8.82
CA ARG A 38 -14.76 -11.24 -9.44
C ARG A 38 -14.29 -9.90 -8.91
N GLU A 39 -15.19 -8.94 -8.80
CA GLU A 39 -14.95 -7.58 -8.35
C GLU A 39 -14.53 -7.53 -6.90
N SER A 40 -15.20 -8.30 -6.05
CA SER A 40 -14.85 -8.37 -4.62
C SER A 40 -13.46 -8.97 -4.39
N LEU A 41 -13.04 -9.90 -5.23
CA LEU A 41 -11.72 -10.52 -5.15
C LEU A 41 -10.60 -9.64 -5.70
N LEU A 42 -10.88 -8.90 -6.78
CA LEU A 42 -9.87 -8.07 -7.47
C LEU A 42 -9.81 -6.63 -6.98
N ALA A 43 -10.82 -6.13 -6.28
CA ALA A 43 -10.90 -4.73 -5.85
C ALA A 43 -9.64 -4.27 -5.10
N GLY A 44 -8.91 -3.29 -5.64
CA GLY A 44 -7.69 -2.73 -5.03
C GLY A 44 -6.47 -3.65 -5.08
N LEU A 45 -6.45 -4.72 -5.91
CA LEU A 45 -5.23 -5.45 -6.21
C LEU A 45 -4.50 -4.81 -7.39
N PRO A 46 -3.17 -4.67 -7.33
CA PRO A 46 -2.37 -4.19 -8.44
C PRO A 46 -2.25 -5.32 -9.48
N LEU A 47 -3.18 -5.36 -10.44
CA LEU A 47 -3.21 -6.36 -11.50
C LEU A 47 -2.17 -6.05 -12.57
N ASP A 48 -1.40 -7.05 -12.99
CA ASP A 48 -0.48 -6.96 -14.11
C ASP A 48 -1.15 -7.49 -15.36
N ALA A 49 -1.13 -6.74 -16.48
CA ALA A 49 -1.80 -7.09 -17.72
C ALA A 49 -3.25 -7.57 -17.54
N GLN A 50 -3.99 -7.00 -16.59
CA GLN A 50 -5.38 -7.31 -16.27
C GLN A 50 -5.64 -8.74 -15.75
N GLN A 51 -4.60 -9.49 -15.39
CA GLN A 51 -4.71 -10.87 -14.90
C GLN A 51 -4.24 -11.01 -13.45
N LEU A 52 -4.84 -11.95 -12.75
CA LEU A 52 -4.40 -12.33 -11.40
C LEU A 52 -3.10 -13.14 -11.51
N THR A 53 -2.01 -12.56 -11.02
CA THR A 53 -0.71 -13.23 -10.99
C THR A 53 -0.56 -14.17 -9.80
N PRO A 54 0.31 -15.20 -9.87
CA PRO A 54 0.57 -16.08 -8.72
C PRO A 54 1.04 -15.36 -7.46
N SER A 55 1.71 -14.21 -7.58
CA SER A 55 2.14 -13.38 -6.46
C SER A 55 0.97 -12.66 -5.75
N LEU A 56 -0.08 -12.32 -6.48
CA LEU A 56 -1.28 -11.66 -5.96
C LEU A 56 -2.35 -12.65 -5.50
N PHE A 57 -2.26 -13.90 -5.95
CA PHE A 57 -3.23 -14.94 -5.63
C PHE A 57 -3.51 -15.09 -4.12
N PRO A 58 -2.51 -15.09 -3.20
CA PRO A 58 -2.77 -15.18 -1.77
C PRO A 58 -3.63 -14.03 -1.22
N ARG A 59 -3.49 -12.83 -1.80
CA ARG A 59 -4.30 -11.66 -1.41
C ARG A 59 -5.74 -11.80 -1.88
N ALA A 60 -5.95 -12.28 -3.12
CA ALA A 60 -7.27 -12.58 -3.64
C ALA A 60 -7.96 -13.69 -2.85
N ALA A 61 -7.26 -14.80 -2.58
CA ALA A 61 -7.76 -15.93 -1.79
C ALA A 61 -8.18 -15.50 -0.37
N LYS A 62 -7.38 -14.66 0.29
CA LYS A 62 -7.71 -14.11 1.62
C LYS A 62 -9.01 -13.30 1.60
N ARG A 63 -9.28 -12.56 0.54
CA ARG A 63 -10.56 -11.82 0.35
C ARG A 63 -11.75 -12.76 0.18
N ALA A 64 -11.53 -13.90 -0.48
CA ALA A 64 -12.53 -14.98 -0.56
C ALA A 64 -12.76 -15.70 0.78
N GLY A 65 -12.02 -15.36 1.85
CA GLY A 65 -12.05 -16.11 3.10
C GLY A 65 -11.32 -17.45 3.03
N LEU A 66 -10.39 -17.58 2.07
CA LEU A 66 -9.57 -18.75 1.83
C LEU A 66 -8.12 -18.49 2.21
N ALA A 67 -7.49 -19.44 2.87
CA ALA A 67 -6.04 -19.49 3.05
C ALA A 67 -5.42 -20.24 1.88
N SER A 68 -4.35 -19.70 1.29
CA SER A 68 -3.64 -20.33 0.18
C SER A 68 -2.17 -20.51 0.52
N ASN A 69 -1.59 -21.63 0.07
CA ASN A 69 -0.17 -21.90 0.19
C ASN A 69 0.37 -22.41 -1.14
N ILE A 70 1.40 -21.77 -1.66
CA ILE A 70 2.07 -22.20 -2.88
C ILE A 70 3.10 -23.27 -2.55
N VAL A 71 3.09 -24.35 -3.31
CA VAL A 71 4.05 -25.45 -3.19
C VAL A 71 4.70 -25.73 -4.54
N GLN A 72 5.97 -26.10 -4.51
CA GLN A 72 6.69 -26.54 -5.70
C GLN A 72 7.02 -28.03 -5.53
N ARG A 73 6.26 -28.87 -6.23
CA ARG A 73 6.37 -30.35 -6.17
C ARG A 73 5.88 -30.95 -7.48
N ASP A 74 6.36 -32.15 -7.79
CA ASP A 74 5.82 -32.93 -8.90
C ASP A 74 4.38 -33.36 -8.64
N LEU A 75 3.61 -33.56 -9.69
CA LEU A 75 2.18 -33.87 -9.64
C LEU A 75 1.88 -35.08 -8.76
N LEU A 76 2.69 -36.15 -8.87
CA LEU A 76 2.56 -37.39 -8.09
C LEU A 76 2.92 -37.24 -6.61
N HIS A 77 3.66 -36.21 -6.25
CA HIS A 77 4.06 -35.93 -4.85
C HIS A 77 3.14 -34.90 -4.17
N LEU A 78 2.07 -34.48 -4.81
CA LEU A 78 1.04 -33.65 -4.19
C LEU A 78 0.22 -34.50 -3.20
N ASN A 79 -0.06 -33.93 -2.02
CA ASN A 79 -0.79 -34.65 -0.98
C ASN A 79 -2.30 -34.65 -1.26
N PRO A 80 -2.92 -35.82 -1.53
CA PRO A 80 -4.36 -35.90 -1.83
C PRO A 80 -5.28 -35.40 -0.72
N ALA A 81 -4.83 -35.43 0.54
CA ALA A 81 -5.59 -34.93 1.70
C ALA A 81 -5.75 -33.39 1.67
N LEU A 82 -5.02 -32.69 0.78
CA LEU A 82 -5.03 -31.24 0.63
C LEU A 82 -5.82 -30.75 -0.59
N PHE A 83 -6.47 -31.64 -1.31
CA PHE A 83 -7.31 -31.28 -2.44
C PHE A 83 -8.66 -30.64 -2.01
N PRO A 84 -9.26 -29.74 -2.81
CA PRO A 84 -8.84 -29.34 -4.15
C PRO A 84 -7.58 -28.44 -4.15
N ALA A 85 -6.74 -28.60 -5.18
CA ALA A 85 -5.54 -27.80 -5.41
C ALA A 85 -5.61 -27.11 -6.79
N ILE A 86 -5.13 -25.88 -6.88
CA ILE A 86 -5.04 -25.17 -8.17
C ILE A 86 -3.65 -25.40 -8.73
N LEU A 87 -3.58 -25.99 -9.91
CA LEU A 87 -2.35 -26.25 -10.66
C LEU A 87 -2.06 -25.11 -11.62
N LEU A 88 -0.81 -24.65 -11.63
CA LEU A 88 -0.32 -23.73 -12.65
C LEU A 88 0.21 -24.53 -13.84
N LEU A 89 -0.36 -24.31 -15.01
CA LEU A 89 0.01 -24.96 -16.25
C LEU A 89 0.91 -24.05 -17.10
N GLN A 90 1.45 -24.59 -18.19
CA GLN A 90 2.20 -23.81 -19.18
C GLN A 90 1.26 -22.77 -19.85
N ASP A 91 1.82 -21.79 -20.54
CA ASP A 91 1.10 -20.72 -21.25
C ASP A 91 0.12 -19.92 -20.36
N ASN A 92 0.49 -19.74 -19.09
CA ASN A 92 -0.29 -18.97 -18.10
C ASN A 92 -1.70 -19.56 -17.82
N GLN A 93 -1.92 -20.83 -18.13
CA GLN A 93 -3.16 -21.55 -17.87
C GLN A 93 -3.19 -22.08 -16.42
N ALA A 94 -4.38 -22.38 -15.91
CA ALA A 94 -4.56 -22.98 -14.59
C ALA A 94 -5.77 -23.92 -14.60
N CYS A 95 -5.75 -24.96 -13.76
CA CYS A 95 -6.89 -25.83 -13.55
C CYS A 95 -7.01 -26.21 -12.05
N VAL A 96 -8.19 -26.67 -11.65
CA VAL A 96 -8.45 -27.15 -10.29
C VAL A 96 -8.35 -28.67 -10.28
N LEU A 97 -7.43 -29.24 -9.53
CA LEU A 97 -7.26 -30.67 -9.31
C LEU A 97 -8.16 -31.12 -8.14
N LEU A 98 -9.09 -32.04 -8.43
CA LEU A 98 -10.04 -32.57 -7.44
C LEU A 98 -9.57 -33.88 -6.82
N SER A 99 -9.05 -34.82 -7.64
CA SER A 99 -8.51 -36.10 -7.16
C SER A 99 -7.48 -36.64 -8.14
N LEU A 100 -6.55 -37.45 -7.59
CA LEU A 100 -5.57 -38.25 -8.32
C LEU A 100 -5.84 -39.70 -8.02
N GLU A 101 -6.22 -40.46 -9.03
CA GLU A 101 -6.34 -41.92 -8.98
C GLU A 101 -5.23 -42.52 -9.84
N SER A 102 -4.83 -43.75 -9.63
CA SER A 102 -3.57 -44.39 -10.08
C SER A 102 -3.08 -44.01 -11.51
N ASP A 103 -3.96 -43.65 -12.47
CA ASP A 103 -3.60 -43.24 -13.83
C ASP A 103 -4.40 -42.04 -14.36
N ILE A 104 -5.37 -41.56 -13.58
CA ILE A 104 -6.32 -40.53 -14.03
C ILE A 104 -6.35 -39.39 -13.02
N ALA A 105 -6.18 -38.17 -13.50
CA ALA A 105 -6.43 -36.95 -12.76
C ALA A 105 -7.81 -36.38 -13.07
N ARG A 106 -8.61 -36.06 -12.07
CA ARG A 106 -9.90 -35.36 -12.21
C ARG A 106 -9.67 -33.88 -12.03
N VAL A 107 -9.88 -33.13 -13.07
CA VAL A 107 -9.61 -31.68 -13.11
C VAL A 107 -10.84 -30.88 -13.58
N LEU A 108 -10.91 -29.62 -13.12
CA LEU A 108 -11.84 -28.63 -13.62
C LEU A 108 -11.04 -27.58 -14.39
N TYR A 109 -11.40 -27.35 -15.64
CA TYR A 109 -10.87 -26.24 -16.44
C TYR A 109 -11.84 -25.08 -16.37
N PRO A 110 -11.36 -23.86 -16.10
CA PRO A 110 -12.23 -22.67 -16.04
C PRO A 110 -13.04 -22.44 -17.32
N GLU A 111 -12.49 -22.82 -18.47
CA GLU A 111 -13.10 -22.67 -19.79
C GLU A 111 -14.32 -23.58 -20.00
N LEU A 112 -14.36 -24.71 -19.30
CA LEU A 112 -15.43 -25.69 -19.36
C LEU A 112 -16.45 -25.56 -18.21
N GLY A 113 -16.31 -24.52 -17.39
CA GLY A 113 -17.17 -24.27 -16.24
C GLY A 113 -17.06 -25.35 -15.18
N ASP A 114 -18.18 -25.89 -14.69
CA ASP A 114 -18.21 -26.87 -13.61
C ASP A 114 -18.05 -28.32 -14.10
N ALA A 115 -17.69 -28.54 -15.38
CA ALA A 115 -17.54 -29.87 -15.95
C ALA A 115 -16.22 -30.51 -15.47
N VAL A 116 -16.33 -31.70 -14.85
CA VAL A 116 -15.16 -32.48 -14.41
C VAL A 116 -14.62 -33.26 -15.62
N VAL A 117 -13.35 -33.04 -15.93
CA VAL A 117 -12.65 -33.74 -17.01
C VAL A 117 -11.67 -34.75 -16.40
N ASN A 118 -11.67 -35.96 -16.95
CA ASN A 118 -10.74 -37.02 -16.59
C ASN A 118 -9.58 -37.02 -17.60
N ILE A 119 -8.36 -36.77 -17.11
CA ILE A 119 -7.17 -36.69 -17.96
C ILE A 119 -6.11 -37.68 -17.46
N PRO A 120 -5.41 -38.38 -18.39
CA PRO A 120 -4.27 -39.20 -18.02
C PRO A 120 -3.20 -38.36 -17.30
N ILE A 121 -2.64 -38.89 -16.23
CA ILE A 121 -1.63 -38.16 -15.40
C ILE A 121 -0.44 -37.72 -16.25
N ASN A 122 0.03 -38.54 -17.18
CA ASN A 122 1.17 -38.20 -18.04
C ASN A 122 0.90 -36.94 -18.89
N GLN A 123 -0.30 -36.78 -19.41
CA GLN A 123 -0.67 -35.60 -20.20
C GLN A 123 -0.76 -34.33 -19.35
N LEU A 124 -1.30 -34.45 -18.13
CA LEU A 124 -1.35 -33.32 -17.19
C LEU A 124 0.06 -32.94 -16.68
N GLN A 125 0.94 -33.92 -16.50
CA GLN A 125 2.31 -33.69 -16.04
C GLN A 125 3.16 -32.95 -17.08
N GLU A 126 2.95 -33.19 -18.36
CA GLU A 126 3.62 -32.44 -19.44
C GLU A 126 3.26 -30.95 -19.44
N GLN A 127 2.04 -30.61 -19.05
CA GLN A 127 1.54 -29.23 -18.99
C GLN A 127 1.82 -28.55 -17.64
N PHE A 128 2.11 -29.31 -16.58
CA PHE A 128 2.26 -28.80 -15.23
C PHE A 128 3.61 -28.12 -15.01
N THR A 129 3.59 -26.90 -14.46
CA THR A 129 4.82 -26.12 -14.19
C THR A 129 5.58 -26.51 -12.91
N GLY A 130 5.10 -27.53 -12.18
CA GLY A 130 5.64 -27.92 -10.89
C GLY A 130 5.16 -27.04 -9.73
N ARG A 131 4.25 -26.08 -9.95
CA ARG A 131 3.71 -25.18 -8.93
C ARG A 131 2.23 -25.36 -8.73
N ALA A 132 1.80 -25.52 -7.49
CA ALA A 132 0.39 -25.65 -7.14
C ALA A 132 0.04 -24.79 -5.93
N PHE A 133 -1.23 -24.35 -5.86
CA PHE A 133 -1.79 -23.71 -4.68
C PHE A 133 -2.70 -24.70 -3.95
N TYR A 134 -2.41 -24.97 -2.69
CA TYR A 134 -3.39 -25.55 -1.78
C TYR A 134 -4.27 -24.43 -1.23
N VAL A 135 -5.57 -24.59 -1.38
CA VAL A 135 -6.55 -23.56 -1.01
C VAL A 135 -7.54 -24.20 -0.03
N ARG A 136 -7.72 -23.58 1.14
CA ARG A 136 -8.62 -24.06 2.20
C ARG A 136 -9.43 -22.92 2.78
N PRO A 137 -10.67 -23.17 3.26
CA PRO A 137 -11.39 -22.18 4.04
C PRO A 137 -10.56 -21.73 5.23
N GLN A 138 -10.50 -20.42 5.44
CA GLN A 138 -9.91 -19.90 6.65
C GLN A 138 -10.86 -20.23 7.80
N GLU A 139 -10.47 -21.13 8.69
CA GLU A 139 -11.29 -21.50 9.86
C GLU A 139 -11.59 -20.23 10.66
N ARG A 140 -12.84 -19.84 10.69
CA ARG A 140 -13.34 -18.79 11.57
C ARG A 140 -13.81 -19.47 12.83
N TYR A 141 -13.08 -19.31 13.91
CA TYR A 141 -13.53 -19.76 15.22
C TYR A 141 -14.87 -19.10 15.54
N ASP A 142 -15.84 -19.91 15.97
CA ASP A 142 -17.12 -19.41 16.48
C ASP A 142 -16.83 -18.43 17.63
N LEU A 143 -17.58 -17.32 17.66
CA LEU A 143 -17.44 -16.29 18.71
C LEU A 143 -17.52 -16.86 20.13
N ARG A 144 -18.18 -18.03 20.31
CA ARG A 144 -18.22 -18.78 21.57
C ARG A 144 -16.89 -19.43 21.94
N ALA A 145 -16.05 -19.79 20.95
CA ALA A 145 -14.71 -20.32 21.18
C ALA A 145 -13.68 -19.17 21.39
N ALA A 146 -13.99 -17.95 20.97
CA ALA A 146 -13.10 -16.79 21.11
C ALA A 146 -12.88 -16.36 22.59
N GLU A 147 -13.77 -16.71 23.50
CA GLU A 147 -13.57 -16.46 24.94
C GLU A 147 -12.60 -17.42 25.58
N ILE A 148 -12.51 -18.67 25.08
CA ILE A 148 -11.61 -19.72 25.63
C ILE A 148 -10.25 -19.67 24.92
N GLY A 149 -10.18 -19.18 23.68
CA GLY A 149 -8.99 -19.22 22.81
C GLY A 149 -8.13 -17.96 22.79
N LYS A 150 -8.37 -16.97 23.67
CA LYS A 150 -7.56 -15.72 23.71
C LYS A 150 -6.07 -15.90 23.96
N THR A 151 -5.62 -17.11 24.29
CA THR A 151 -4.22 -17.40 24.62
C THR A 151 -3.40 -18.11 23.54
N ALA A 152 -4.00 -18.74 22.52
CA ALA A 152 -3.23 -19.60 21.62
C ALA A 152 -3.02 -19.09 20.18
N ASN A 153 -3.90 -18.26 19.62
CA ASN A 153 -3.83 -17.84 18.20
C ASN A 153 -3.91 -16.35 17.93
N SER A 154 -3.88 -15.50 18.95
CA SER A 154 -3.85 -14.05 18.80
C SER A 154 -2.53 -13.53 18.21
N LYS A 155 -1.45 -14.33 18.26
CA LYS A 155 -0.11 -13.90 17.81
C LYS A 155 -0.01 -13.48 16.32
N ASN A 156 -0.94 -13.92 15.47
CA ASN A 156 -0.90 -13.54 14.05
C ASN A 156 -1.95 -12.47 13.65
N ARG A 157 -2.91 -12.13 14.52
CA ARG A 157 -3.88 -11.05 14.24
C ARG A 157 -3.44 -9.68 14.75
N ASP A 158 -2.59 -9.66 15.80
CA ASP A 158 -2.05 -8.45 16.42
C ASP A 158 -0.60 -8.18 16.01
N ALA A 159 -0.09 -8.84 14.97
CA ALA A 159 1.23 -8.51 14.46
C ALA A 159 1.21 -7.08 13.94
N HIS A 160 1.92 -6.21 14.64
CA HIS A 160 2.12 -4.81 14.24
C HIS A 160 2.50 -4.75 12.76
N TRP A 161 1.83 -3.92 11.96
CA TRP A 161 1.96 -3.84 10.50
C TRP A 161 3.42 -3.79 10.03
N PHE A 162 4.30 -3.17 10.83
CA PHE A 162 5.71 -3.01 10.58
C PHE A 162 6.53 -4.20 11.12
N TRP A 163 6.43 -4.50 12.43
CA TRP A 163 7.21 -5.55 13.08
C TRP A 163 6.81 -6.96 12.63
N GLY A 164 5.56 -7.14 12.24
CA GLY A 164 5.06 -8.41 11.68
C GLY A 164 5.79 -8.81 10.41
N VAL A 165 5.98 -7.86 9.48
CA VAL A 165 6.70 -8.09 8.22
C VAL A 165 8.17 -8.44 8.46
N ILE A 166 8.83 -7.78 9.42
CA ILE A 166 10.21 -8.12 9.80
C ILE A 166 10.29 -9.54 10.38
N ALA A 167 9.34 -9.91 11.24
CA ALA A 167 9.30 -11.23 11.87
C ALA A 167 9.05 -12.36 10.85
N GLU A 168 8.33 -12.13 9.78
CA GLU A 168 8.14 -13.10 8.69
C GLU A 168 9.45 -13.49 8.01
N HIS A 169 10.42 -12.58 7.97
CA HIS A 169 11.72 -12.79 7.31
C HIS A 169 12.85 -13.16 8.28
N LYS A 170 12.52 -13.63 9.51
CA LYS A 170 13.50 -13.96 10.57
C LYS A 170 14.60 -14.94 10.16
N TYR A 171 14.33 -15.82 9.19
CA TYR A 171 15.32 -16.77 8.68
C TYR A 171 16.50 -16.09 7.98
N LEU A 172 16.27 -14.99 7.25
CA LEU A 172 17.35 -14.20 6.63
C LEU A 172 18.22 -13.52 7.69
N TYR A 173 17.62 -12.97 8.74
CA TYR A 173 18.36 -12.37 9.86
C TYR A 173 19.17 -13.39 10.66
N ARG A 174 18.69 -14.65 10.76
CA ARG A 174 19.47 -15.75 11.35
C ARG A 174 20.75 -16.01 10.55
N ASP A 175 20.68 -16.02 9.23
CA ASP A 175 21.83 -16.29 8.36
C ASP A 175 22.83 -15.12 8.41
N VAL A 176 22.34 -13.89 8.58
CA VAL A 176 23.17 -12.70 8.86
C VAL A 176 23.90 -12.84 10.20
N LEU A 177 23.21 -13.29 11.26
CA LEU A 177 23.84 -13.52 12.59
C LEU A 177 24.92 -14.58 12.55
N LEU A 178 24.67 -15.71 11.87
CA LEU A 178 25.68 -16.76 11.70
C LEU A 178 26.92 -16.26 10.96
N THR A 179 26.72 -15.50 9.88
CA THR A 179 27.83 -14.91 9.12
C THR A 179 28.58 -13.88 9.95
N ALA A 180 27.90 -13.07 10.75
CA ALA A 180 28.54 -12.12 11.65
C ALA A 180 29.37 -12.79 12.76
N LEU A 181 28.87 -13.93 13.31
CA LEU A 181 29.63 -14.72 14.26
C LEU A 181 30.98 -15.16 13.66
N LEU A 182 30.96 -15.69 12.44
CA LEU A 182 32.18 -16.14 11.76
C LEU A 182 33.13 -14.98 11.45
N ILE A 183 32.59 -13.83 10.96
CA ILE A 183 33.38 -12.62 10.67
C ILE A 183 34.10 -12.13 11.93
N ASN A 184 33.38 -12.03 13.05
CA ASN A 184 33.95 -11.54 14.31
C ASN A 184 34.94 -12.55 14.91
N PHE A 185 34.74 -13.85 14.67
CA PHE A 185 35.75 -14.86 15.03
C PHE A 185 37.02 -14.72 14.19
N PHE A 186 36.93 -14.58 12.84
CA PHE A 186 38.07 -14.34 11.98
C PHE A 186 38.78 -13.00 12.28
N ALA A 187 38.04 -12.01 12.79
CA ALA A 187 38.60 -10.73 13.20
C ALA A 187 39.64 -10.84 14.34
N LEU A 188 39.58 -11.92 15.14
CA LEU A 188 40.56 -12.20 16.19
C LEU A 188 41.91 -12.72 15.63
N VAL A 189 41.88 -13.32 14.45
CA VAL A 189 43.08 -13.95 13.86
C VAL A 189 44.19 -12.92 13.63
N SER A 190 43.87 -11.71 13.18
CA SER A 190 44.85 -10.67 12.88
C SER A 190 45.63 -10.18 14.13
N PRO A 191 44.98 -9.80 15.25
CA PRO A 191 45.71 -9.43 16.47
C PRO A 191 46.54 -10.59 17.04
N LEU A 192 46.02 -11.82 17.00
CA LEU A 192 46.73 -13.01 17.48
C LEU A 192 47.90 -13.37 16.60
N PHE A 193 47.81 -13.21 15.28
CA PHE A 193 48.92 -13.35 14.34
C PHE A 193 50.03 -12.38 14.70
N VAL A 194 49.74 -11.09 14.83
CA VAL A 194 50.71 -10.05 15.18
C VAL A 194 51.37 -10.35 16.51
N MET A 195 50.58 -10.75 17.52
CA MET A 195 51.12 -11.13 18.83
C MET A 195 52.15 -12.27 18.71
N ASN A 196 51.83 -13.37 18.00
CA ASN A 196 52.74 -14.49 17.84
C ASN A 196 54.00 -14.10 17.03
N VAL A 197 53.87 -13.24 16.04
CA VAL A 197 55.02 -12.76 15.28
C VAL A 197 56.01 -12.02 16.18
N TYR A 198 55.54 -11.05 16.98
CA TYR A 198 56.42 -10.24 17.85
C TYR A 198 56.94 -11.02 19.06
N ASP A 199 56.16 -11.95 19.63
CA ASP A 199 56.56 -12.67 20.83
C ASP A 199 57.38 -13.95 20.56
N ARG A 200 57.22 -14.57 19.39
CA ARG A 200 57.86 -15.86 19.09
C ARG A 200 58.74 -15.85 17.84
N VAL A 201 58.28 -15.25 16.74
CA VAL A 201 59.01 -15.30 15.46
C VAL A 201 60.19 -14.38 15.48
N VAL A 202 60.01 -13.11 15.86
CA VAL A 202 61.06 -12.08 15.84
C VAL A 202 62.19 -12.41 16.83
N PRO A 203 61.94 -12.79 18.11
CA PRO A 203 63.01 -13.10 19.04
C PRO A 203 63.83 -14.36 18.66
N ASN A 204 63.15 -15.35 18.03
CA ASN A 204 63.79 -16.64 17.72
C ASN A 204 64.25 -16.74 16.27
N HIS A 205 64.15 -15.66 15.45
CA HIS A 205 64.47 -15.65 14.01
C HIS A 205 63.81 -16.80 13.21
N ALA A 206 62.57 -17.23 13.63
CA ALA A 206 61.87 -18.41 13.12
C ALA A 206 61.13 -18.07 11.80
N THR A 207 61.84 -17.93 10.69
CA THR A 207 61.31 -17.56 9.36
C THR A 207 60.32 -18.60 8.82
N ASP A 208 60.56 -19.90 9.06
CA ASP A 208 59.64 -20.96 8.62
C ASP A 208 58.28 -20.88 9.28
N THR A 209 58.26 -20.56 10.58
CA THR A 209 57.02 -20.35 11.33
C THR A 209 56.28 -19.11 10.82
N LEU A 210 57.02 -18.04 10.41
CA LEU A 210 56.41 -16.84 9.83
C LEU A 210 55.61 -17.17 8.57
N TRP A 211 56.18 -17.97 7.65
CA TRP A 211 55.49 -18.32 6.41
C TRP A 211 54.24 -19.16 6.65
N VAL A 212 54.28 -20.11 7.60
CA VAL A 212 53.09 -20.89 7.97
C VAL A 212 51.99 -19.99 8.54
N LEU A 213 52.34 -19.06 9.46
CA LEU A 213 51.41 -18.12 10.02
C LEU A 213 50.86 -17.15 8.96
N ALA A 214 51.72 -16.71 8.02
CA ALA A 214 51.32 -15.80 6.93
C ALA A 214 50.30 -16.45 5.98
N ILE A 215 50.54 -17.73 5.60
CA ILE A 215 49.59 -18.48 4.76
C ILE A 215 48.25 -18.67 5.49
N GLY A 216 48.27 -19.05 6.78
CA GLY A 216 47.09 -19.16 7.59
C GLY A 216 46.30 -17.84 7.69
N MET A 217 47.03 -16.72 7.85
CA MET A 217 46.47 -15.37 7.87
C MET A 217 45.82 -14.98 6.53
N LEU A 218 46.47 -15.32 5.41
CA LEU A 218 45.95 -15.07 4.06
C LEU A 218 44.64 -15.83 3.82
N ILE A 219 44.57 -17.09 4.25
CA ILE A 219 43.32 -17.89 4.20
C ILE A 219 42.24 -17.24 5.04
N ALA A 220 42.56 -16.80 6.26
CA ALA A 220 41.60 -16.16 7.16
C ALA A 220 41.04 -14.84 6.60
N ILE A 221 41.94 -14.00 6.02
CA ILE A 221 41.50 -12.73 5.38
C ILE A 221 40.63 -13.00 4.15
N SER A 222 40.99 -14.03 3.34
CA SER A 222 40.21 -14.40 2.16
C SER A 222 38.79 -14.91 2.57
N ALA A 223 38.72 -15.71 3.62
CA ALA A 223 37.45 -16.17 4.17
C ALA A 223 36.63 -15.02 4.76
N ASP A 224 37.25 -14.10 5.51
CA ASP A 224 36.61 -12.89 6.04
C ASP A 224 36.03 -12.02 4.91
N PHE A 225 36.79 -11.84 3.82
CA PHE A 225 36.31 -11.10 2.63
C PHE A 225 35.05 -11.72 2.03
N VAL A 226 35.04 -13.04 1.79
CA VAL A 226 33.89 -13.76 1.23
C VAL A 226 32.69 -13.66 2.16
N LEU A 227 32.88 -13.88 3.47
CA LEU A 227 31.82 -13.79 4.46
C LEU A 227 31.22 -12.38 4.54
N ARG A 228 32.02 -11.33 4.48
CA ARG A 228 31.52 -9.93 4.44
C ARG A 228 30.70 -9.67 3.20
N MET A 229 31.12 -10.17 2.05
CA MET A 229 30.36 -10.04 0.80
C MET A 229 29.02 -10.78 0.88
N MET A 230 29.03 -12.02 1.39
CA MET A 230 27.80 -12.78 1.62
C MET A 230 26.86 -12.09 2.62
N ARG A 231 27.41 -11.58 3.74
CA ARG A 231 26.62 -10.85 4.75
C ARG A 231 25.94 -9.63 4.14
N ALA A 232 26.66 -8.82 3.38
CA ALA A 232 26.10 -7.64 2.70
C ALA A 232 24.93 -8.05 1.79
N TRP A 233 25.14 -9.10 0.98
CA TRP A 233 24.10 -9.60 0.08
C TRP A 233 22.83 -10.09 0.82
N PHE A 234 22.99 -10.85 1.91
CA PHE A 234 21.86 -11.32 2.71
C PHE A 234 21.07 -10.17 3.35
N VAL A 235 21.78 -9.16 3.86
CA VAL A 235 21.16 -7.98 4.47
C VAL A 235 20.40 -7.17 3.43
N ASP A 236 20.98 -6.92 2.25
CA ASP A 236 20.32 -6.18 1.18
C ASP A 236 19.10 -6.94 0.64
N LEU A 237 19.19 -8.27 0.53
CA LEU A 237 18.05 -9.10 0.13
C LEU A 237 16.91 -9.03 1.15
N ALA A 238 17.23 -9.08 2.45
CA ALA A 238 16.25 -8.96 3.51
C ALA A 238 15.59 -7.57 3.49
N ALA A 239 16.40 -6.51 3.41
CA ALA A 239 15.93 -5.13 3.37
C ALA A 239 15.03 -4.87 2.15
N SER A 240 15.40 -5.35 0.96
CA SER A 240 14.61 -5.21 -0.26
C SER A 240 13.23 -5.90 -0.17
N ARG A 241 13.17 -7.11 0.39
CA ARG A 241 11.89 -7.83 0.57
C ARG A 241 10.97 -7.11 1.55
N VAL A 242 11.51 -6.65 2.68
CA VAL A 242 10.77 -5.90 3.68
C VAL A 242 10.26 -4.58 3.08
N ASP A 243 11.10 -3.86 2.34
CA ASP A 243 10.77 -2.60 1.68
C ASP A 243 9.58 -2.73 0.72
N VAL A 244 9.63 -3.68 -0.22
CA VAL A 244 8.55 -3.92 -1.17
C VAL A 244 7.23 -4.27 -0.47
N THR A 245 7.28 -5.13 0.56
CA THR A 245 6.09 -5.55 1.30
C THR A 245 5.48 -4.39 2.10
N LEU A 246 6.31 -3.61 2.80
CA LEU A 246 5.83 -2.45 3.57
C LEU A 246 5.29 -1.35 2.66
N SER A 247 6.00 -1.01 1.58
CA SER A 247 5.57 -0.02 0.60
C SER A 247 4.21 -0.39 -0.01
N ALA A 248 4.03 -1.65 -0.39
CA ALA A 248 2.75 -2.15 -0.90
C ALA A 248 1.63 -2.06 0.15
N SER A 249 1.91 -2.40 1.40
CA SER A 249 0.92 -2.35 2.50
C SER A 249 0.52 -0.91 2.83
N ILE A 250 1.47 0.03 2.82
CA ILE A 250 1.18 1.45 3.03
C ILE A 250 0.29 1.98 1.90
N MET A 251 0.61 1.68 0.64
CA MET A 251 -0.19 2.15 -0.49
C MET A 251 -1.59 1.52 -0.51
N GLU A 252 -1.72 0.24 -0.19
CA GLU A 252 -3.02 -0.42 -0.03
C GLU A 252 -3.87 0.27 1.05
N ARG A 253 -3.24 0.65 2.19
CA ARG A 253 -3.93 1.38 3.26
C ARG A 253 -4.38 2.76 2.83
N VAL A 254 -3.52 3.51 2.16
CA VAL A 254 -3.81 4.86 1.66
C VAL A 254 -4.98 4.85 0.67
N LEU A 255 -4.97 3.93 -0.29
CA LEU A 255 -6.04 3.80 -1.27
C LEU A 255 -7.35 3.24 -0.68
N GLY A 256 -7.24 2.41 0.35
CA GLY A 256 -8.39 1.82 1.05
C GLY A 256 -9.01 2.71 2.14
N MET A 257 -8.43 3.85 2.45
CA MET A 257 -8.87 4.75 3.50
C MET A 257 -10.25 5.35 3.20
N LYS A 258 -11.12 5.49 4.21
CA LYS A 258 -12.41 6.18 4.06
C LYS A 258 -12.20 7.62 3.60
N LEU A 259 -13.05 8.11 2.70
CA LEU A 259 -12.97 9.48 2.18
C LEU A 259 -13.16 10.54 3.30
N SER A 260 -13.88 10.20 4.36
CA SER A 260 -14.02 11.02 5.57
C SER A 260 -12.68 11.32 6.27
N GLU A 261 -11.69 10.44 6.10
CA GLU A 261 -10.35 10.53 6.69
C GLU A 261 -9.33 11.21 5.75
N ARG A 262 -9.80 11.73 4.62
CA ARG A 262 -8.94 12.43 3.67
C ARG A 262 -8.17 13.56 4.38
N PRO A 263 -6.85 13.65 4.23
CA PRO A 263 -6.06 14.70 4.85
C PRO A 263 -6.42 16.09 4.28
N ALA A 264 -6.39 17.10 5.15
CA ALA A 264 -6.67 18.49 4.75
C ALA A 264 -5.62 19.04 3.76
N SER A 265 -4.38 18.57 3.84
CA SER A 265 -3.28 18.97 2.94
C SER A 265 -2.67 17.74 2.29
N VAL A 266 -2.77 17.66 0.96
CA VAL A 266 -2.13 16.60 0.15
C VAL A 266 -0.61 16.68 0.24
N GLY A 267 -0.04 17.89 0.23
CA GLY A 267 1.40 18.08 0.28
C GLY A 267 2.03 17.64 1.63
N SER A 268 1.37 17.95 2.76
CA SER A 268 1.85 17.48 4.06
C SER A 268 1.67 15.97 4.22
N PHE A 269 0.60 15.40 3.68
CA PHE A 269 0.39 13.96 3.68
C PHE A 269 1.43 13.23 2.82
N THR A 270 1.75 13.76 1.64
CA THR A 270 2.83 13.24 0.79
C THR A 270 4.17 13.27 1.50
N ALA A 271 4.47 14.34 2.27
CA ALA A 271 5.68 14.40 3.10
C ALA A 271 5.69 13.31 4.18
N GLY A 272 4.54 13.01 4.79
CA GLY A 272 4.38 11.89 5.71
C GLY A 272 4.67 10.54 5.05
N LEU A 273 4.17 10.30 3.83
CA LEU A 273 4.48 9.09 3.08
C LEU A 273 5.96 9.01 2.67
N GLN A 274 6.55 10.12 2.24
CA GLN A 274 7.97 10.21 1.92
C GLN A 274 8.86 9.96 3.14
N SER A 275 8.38 10.18 4.35
CA SER A 275 9.12 9.87 5.58
C SER A 275 9.43 8.38 5.73
N PHE A 276 8.75 7.49 4.98
CA PHE A 276 9.10 6.07 4.88
C PHE A 276 10.55 5.86 4.45
N GLU A 277 11.12 6.75 3.63
CA GLU A 277 12.54 6.71 3.24
C GLU A 277 13.48 6.82 4.47
N ALA A 278 13.10 7.54 5.51
CA ALA A 278 13.88 7.60 6.75
C ALA A 278 13.87 6.25 7.50
N ILE A 279 12.74 5.56 7.51
CA ILE A 279 12.61 4.21 8.06
C ILE A 279 13.43 3.23 7.22
N ARG A 280 13.27 3.28 5.91
CA ARG A 280 14.01 2.46 4.95
C ARG A 280 15.52 2.62 5.12
N SER A 281 16.02 3.86 5.20
CA SER A 281 17.44 4.13 5.41
C SER A 281 17.94 3.65 6.78
N PHE A 282 17.09 3.70 7.80
CA PHE A 282 17.41 3.18 9.14
C PHE A 282 17.45 1.64 9.19
N ILE A 283 16.56 0.94 8.47
CA ILE A 283 16.57 -0.53 8.36
C ILE A 283 17.64 -1.00 7.35
N SER A 284 18.32 -0.08 6.69
CA SER A 284 19.37 -0.40 5.70
C SER A 284 20.48 -1.27 6.28
N SER A 285 21.29 -1.81 5.39
CA SER A 285 22.40 -2.70 5.70
C SER A 285 23.30 -2.21 6.84
N ALA A 286 23.61 -0.91 6.90
CA ALA A 286 24.49 -0.34 7.91
C ALA A 286 23.96 -0.46 9.34
N THR A 287 22.66 -0.23 9.55
CA THR A 287 22.03 -0.35 10.87
C THR A 287 22.02 -1.78 11.38
N ILE A 288 21.60 -2.70 10.53
CA ILE A 288 21.54 -4.12 10.88
C ILE A 288 22.94 -4.63 11.21
N LEU A 289 23.94 -4.25 10.39
CA LEU A 289 25.33 -4.64 10.61
C LEU A 289 25.86 -4.16 11.97
N ALA A 290 25.65 -2.88 12.31
CA ALA A 290 26.15 -2.34 13.57
C ALA A 290 25.42 -2.98 14.79
N LEU A 291 24.11 -3.23 14.70
CA LEU A 291 23.35 -3.88 15.77
C LEU A 291 23.79 -5.34 15.97
N VAL A 292 24.06 -6.03 14.88
CA VAL A 292 24.52 -7.44 14.88
C VAL A 292 25.97 -7.56 15.40
N ASP A 293 26.83 -6.58 15.10
CA ASP A 293 28.22 -6.59 15.54
C ASP A 293 28.39 -6.13 17.01
N LEU A 294 27.42 -5.40 17.60
CA LEU A 294 27.50 -4.89 18.96
C LEU A 294 27.68 -5.97 20.05
N PRO A 295 27.01 -7.13 20.06
CA PRO A 295 27.24 -8.19 21.05
C PRO A 295 28.67 -8.73 21.02
N PHE A 296 29.37 -8.68 19.89
CA PHE A 296 30.74 -9.18 19.76
C PHE A 296 31.79 -8.26 20.39
N VAL A 297 31.42 -7.02 20.76
CA VAL A 297 32.24 -6.15 21.62
C VAL A 297 32.62 -6.91 22.91
N LEU A 298 31.68 -7.66 23.49
CA LEU A 298 31.98 -8.48 24.67
C LEU A 298 33.04 -9.54 24.40
N LEU A 299 32.99 -10.19 23.23
CA LEU A 299 34.00 -11.19 22.82
C LEU A 299 35.40 -10.55 22.78
N PHE A 300 35.53 -9.40 22.14
CA PHE A 300 36.81 -8.70 22.05
C PHE A 300 37.29 -8.23 23.43
N LEU A 301 36.41 -7.71 24.30
CA LEU A 301 36.74 -7.34 25.67
C LEU A 301 37.23 -8.53 26.50
N ILE A 302 36.62 -9.72 26.35
CA ILE A 302 37.08 -10.93 27.02
C ILE A 302 38.50 -11.29 26.57
N VAL A 303 38.80 -11.19 25.28
CA VAL A 303 40.16 -11.49 24.79
C VAL A 303 41.18 -10.47 25.30
N VAL A 304 40.84 -9.15 25.36
CA VAL A 304 41.70 -8.14 26.01
C VAL A 304 41.92 -8.45 27.49
N LEU A 305 40.87 -8.88 28.20
CA LEU A 305 40.95 -9.28 29.63
C LEU A 305 41.93 -10.46 29.84
N LEU A 306 41.89 -11.46 28.91
CA LEU A 306 42.80 -12.61 28.97
C LEU A 306 44.28 -12.23 28.67
N ILE A 307 44.49 -11.21 27.85
CA ILE A 307 45.86 -10.69 27.56
C ILE A 307 46.39 -9.91 28.75
N SER A 308 45.61 -8.92 29.25
CA SER A 308 45.99 -8.11 30.41
C SER A 308 44.74 -7.39 30.97
N TRP A 309 44.35 -7.70 32.22
CA TRP A 309 43.18 -7.14 32.84
C TRP A 309 43.21 -5.58 33.00
N PRO A 310 44.37 -4.90 33.26
CA PRO A 310 44.41 -3.46 33.36
C PRO A 310 44.09 -2.71 32.05
N LEU A 311 44.31 -3.36 30.90
CA LEU A 311 44.03 -2.76 29.60
C LEU A 311 42.54 -2.70 29.24
N VAL A 312 41.69 -3.41 29.95
CA VAL A 312 40.24 -3.36 29.77
C VAL A 312 39.65 -2.03 30.26
N PHE A 313 40.19 -1.44 31.33
CA PHE A 313 39.66 -0.22 31.92
C PHE A 313 39.62 0.98 30.99
N PRO A 314 40.70 1.34 30.27
CA PRO A 314 40.68 2.43 29.30
C PRO A 314 39.60 2.23 28.22
N VAL A 315 39.36 0.98 27.75
CA VAL A 315 38.34 0.66 26.74
C VAL A 315 36.95 0.85 27.31
N LEU A 316 36.68 0.35 28.53
CA LEU A 316 35.39 0.51 29.19
C LEU A 316 35.06 1.99 29.46
N VAL A 317 36.04 2.77 29.91
CA VAL A 317 35.88 4.21 30.08
C VAL A 317 35.57 4.91 28.77
N GLY A 318 36.27 4.52 27.69
CA GLY A 318 36.01 5.04 26.35
C GLY A 318 34.60 4.73 25.87
N VAL A 319 34.13 3.48 26.01
CA VAL A 319 32.76 3.06 25.67
C VAL A 319 31.75 3.89 26.52
N ALA A 320 31.96 4.01 27.81
CA ALA A 320 31.08 4.76 28.69
C ALA A 320 30.99 6.26 28.30
N LEU A 321 32.12 6.89 27.98
CA LEU A 321 32.17 8.29 27.54
C LEU A 321 31.40 8.51 26.23
N VAL A 322 31.56 7.61 25.24
CA VAL A 322 30.80 7.66 23.95
C VAL A 322 29.31 7.54 24.22
N MET A 323 28.90 6.58 25.06
CA MET A 323 27.48 6.34 25.36
C MET A 323 26.85 7.50 26.15
N ILE A 324 27.55 8.05 27.16
CA ILE A 324 27.06 9.18 27.91
C ILE A 324 26.89 10.41 27.02
N TYR A 325 27.90 10.72 26.20
CA TYR A 325 27.83 11.85 25.27
C TYR A 325 26.69 11.71 24.27
N THR A 326 26.55 10.50 23.66
CA THR A 326 25.46 10.18 22.76
C THR A 326 24.10 10.36 23.41
N ALA A 327 23.91 9.84 24.63
CA ALA A 327 22.68 9.99 25.40
C ALA A 327 22.36 11.47 25.71
N ALA A 328 23.36 12.26 26.03
CA ALA A 328 23.17 13.70 26.30
C ALA A 328 22.69 14.50 25.08
N VAL A 329 23.10 14.08 23.87
CA VAL A 329 22.71 14.74 22.62
C VAL A 329 21.33 14.28 22.14
N GLN A 330 20.88 13.09 22.52
CA GLN A 330 19.65 12.44 22.03
C GLN A 330 18.39 13.30 22.20
N HIS A 331 18.19 13.91 23.37
CA HIS A 331 17.00 14.73 23.61
C HIS A 331 16.87 15.92 22.65
N LYS A 332 18.00 16.59 22.33
CA LYS A 332 18.01 17.68 21.35
C LYS A 332 17.76 17.19 19.94
N MET A 333 18.24 15.99 19.58
CA MET A 333 18.00 15.38 18.28
C MET A 333 16.54 15.06 18.06
N HIS A 334 15.84 14.55 19.07
CA HIS A 334 14.40 14.27 18.99
C HIS A 334 13.59 15.53 18.63
N LEU A 335 13.76 16.62 19.39
CA LEU A 335 13.08 17.89 19.11
C LEU A 335 13.40 18.46 17.73
N LEU A 336 14.66 18.34 17.28
CA LEU A 336 15.05 18.79 15.94
C LEU A 336 14.46 17.90 14.83
N SER A 337 14.31 16.60 15.06
CA SER A 337 13.70 15.68 14.11
C SER A 337 12.24 16.02 13.87
N GLU A 338 11.45 16.27 14.93
CA GLU A 338 10.05 16.70 14.82
C GLU A 338 9.93 18.03 14.05
N ASN A 339 10.73 19.03 14.43
CA ASN A 339 10.76 20.32 13.74
C ASN A 339 11.17 20.19 12.26
N SER A 340 12.10 19.29 11.94
CA SER A 340 12.54 19.01 10.56
C SER A 340 11.41 18.43 9.73
N MET A 341 10.67 17.48 10.31
CA MET A 341 9.53 16.86 9.64
C MET A 341 8.42 17.87 9.36
N GLN A 342 8.04 18.70 10.36
CA GLN A 342 7.02 19.75 10.20
C GLN A 342 7.44 20.78 9.13
N ALA A 343 8.69 21.26 9.18
CA ALA A 343 9.21 22.21 8.20
C ALA A 343 9.24 21.61 6.77
N SER A 344 9.61 20.35 6.64
CA SER A 344 9.58 19.64 5.34
C SER A 344 8.17 19.44 4.83
N ALA A 345 7.22 19.10 5.70
CA ALA A 345 5.80 18.98 5.36
C ALA A 345 5.23 20.32 4.85
N GLN A 346 5.53 21.42 5.54
CA GLN A 346 5.09 22.75 5.13
C GLN A 346 5.71 23.16 3.78
N ARG A 347 6.99 22.89 3.55
CA ARG A 347 7.65 23.16 2.27
C ARG A 347 7.02 22.36 1.13
N ASN A 348 6.77 21.07 1.32
CA ASN A 348 6.13 20.23 0.31
C ASN A 348 4.68 20.66 0.04
N ALA A 349 3.94 21.07 1.08
CA ALA A 349 2.59 21.64 0.92
C ALA A 349 2.61 22.89 0.02
N THR A 350 3.55 23.81 0.28
CA THR A 350 3.73 25.02 -0.55
C THR A 350 4.07 24.68 -2.00
N LEU A 351 4.92 23.68 -2.23
CA LEU A 351 5.28 23.25 -3.59
C LEU A 351 4.07 22.71 -4.35
N VAL A 352 3.34 21.77 -3.73
CA VAL A 352 2.16 21.14 -4.35
C VAL A 352 1.09 22.19 -4.64
N GLU A 353 0.81 23.10 -3.69
CA GLU A 353 -0.15 24.20 -3.85
C GLU A 353 0.26 25.15 -5.00
N SER A 354 1.55 25.54 -5.06
CA SER A 354 2.07 26.42 -6.09
C SER A 354 1.96 25.82 -7.50
N LEU A 355 2.23 24.52 -7.64
CA LEU A 355 2.14 23.82 -8.92
C LEU A 355 0.68 23.60 -9.36
N HIS A 356 -0.20 23.23 -8.44
CA HIS A 356 -1.62 23.08 -8.72
C HIS A 356 -2.30 24.40 -9.14
N ALA A 357 -1.90 25.51 -8.52
CA ALA A 357 -2.46 26.83 -8.77
C ALA A 357 -1.59 27.69 -9.68
N LEU A 358 -0.67 27.10 -10.48
CA LEU A 358 0.33 27.84 -11.25
C LEU A 358 -0.29 28.87 -12.20
N GLU A 359 -1.35 28.51 -12.91
CA GLU A 359 -2.09 29.43 -13.78
C GLU A 359 -2.65 30.62 -12.99
N THR A 360 -3.28 30.37 -11.85
CA THR A 360 -3.81 31.42 -10.97
C THR A 360 -2.70 32.32 -10.43
N VAL A 361 -1.56 31.72 -10.03
CA VAL A 361 -0.38 32.46 -9.55
C VAL A 361 0.11 33.41 -10.65
N LYS A 362 0.16 32.95 -11.92
CA LYS A 362 0.56 33.76 -13.09
C LYS A 362 -0.41 34.89 -13.38
N ILE A 363 -1.70 34.60 -13.43
CA ILE A 363 -2.75 35.59 -13.70
C ILE A 363 -2.76 36.70 -12.65
N LEU A 364 -2.54 36.35 -11.38
CA LEU A 364 -2.53 37.28 -10.26
C LEU A 364 -1.19 38.03 -10.09
N GLY A 365 -0.13 37.68 -10.85
CA GLY A 365 1.22 38.19 -10.66
C GLY A 365 1.78 37.91 -9.25
N ALA A 366 1.38 36.76 -8.66
CA ALA A 366 1.66 36.41 -7.27
C ALA A 366 2.96 35.60 -7.10
N GLU A 367 3.81 35.52 -8.13
CA GLU A 367 5.07 34.73 -8.11
C GLU A 367 5.98 35.14 -6.95
N GLY A 368 6.15 36.46 -6.76
CA GLY A 368 7.00 36.97 -5.68
C GLY A 368 6.51 36.59 -4.29
N ARG A 369 5.18 36.49 -4.09
CA ARG A 369 4.59 36.03 -2.82
C ARG A 369 4.87 34.53 -2.59
N MET A 370 4.66 33.71 -3.60
CA MET A 370 4.90 32.26 -3.50
C MET A 370 6.39 31.97 -3.32
N GLN A 371 7.27 32.67 -4.04
CA GLN A 371 8.71 32.59 -3.86
C GLN A 371 9.13 32.97 -2.43
N SER A 372 8.60 34.06 -1.88
CA SER A 372 8.91 34.47 -0.50
C SER A 372 8.49 33.41 0.55
N ILE A 373 7.34 32.77 0.37
CA ILE A 373 6.89 31.66 1.25
C ILE A 373 7.86 30.46 1.12
N TRP A 374 8.23 30.11 -0.12
CA TRP A 374 9.18 29.03 -0.39
C TRP A 374 10.55 29.30 0.24
N GLU A 375 11.10 30.48 0.08
CA GLU A 375 12.38 30.85 0.66
C GLU A 375 12.37 30.79 2.19
N LYS A 376 11.31 31.30 2.83
CA LYS A 376 11.14 31.25 4.29
C LYS A 376 11.07 29.80 4.81
N THR A 377 10.30 28.95 4.15
CA THR A 377 10.17 27.54 4.55
C THR A 377 11.47 26.77 4.27
N THR A 378 12.14 27.04 3.15
CA THR A 378 13.45 26.44 2.81
C THR A 378 14.53 26.87 3.82
N LEU A 379 14.54 28.16 4.22
CA LEU A 379 15.46 28.66 5.24
C LEU A 379 15.23 27.96 6.60
N LEU A 380 13.98 27.72 6.97
CA LEU A 380 13.63 26.97 8.20
C LEU A 380 14.16 25.53 8.12
N VAL A 381 13.89 24.80 7.03
CA VAL A 381 14.41 23.43 6.81
C VAL A 381 15.94 23.40 6.87
N SER A 382 16.59 24.39 6.21
CA SER A 382 18.05 24.48 6.19
C SER A 382 18.63 24.72 7.59
N ARG A 383 18.07 25.65 8.36
CA ARG A 383 18.53 25.96 9.75
C ARG A 383 18.40 24.76 10.65
N VAL A 384 17.27 24.04 10.61
CA VAL A 384 17.07 22.83 11.42
C VAL A 384 18.05 21.74 10.95
N GLY A 385 18.20 21.53 9.64
CA GLY A 385 19.11 20.55 9.08
C GLY A 385 20.58 20.81 9.44
N VAL A 386 21.01 22.08 9.44
CA VAL A 386 22.38 22.43 9.91
C VAL A 386 22.59 22.05 11.37
N LYS A 387 21.64 22.38 12.27
CA LYS A 387 21.73 22.01 13.68
C LYS A 387 21.79 20.49 13.86
N MET A 388 20.98 19.73 13.14
CA MET A 388 20.99 18.26 13.18
C MET A 388 22.36 17.70 12.72
N ARG A 389 22.87 18.18 11.58
CA ARG A 389 24.20 17.74 11.09
C ARG A 389 25.34 18.08 12.03
N LEU A 390 25.32 19.28 12.66
CA LEU A 390 26.32 19.67 13.65
C LEU A 390 26.27 18.76 14.88
N LEU A 391 25.09 18.44 15.40
CA LEU A 391 24.95 17.54 16.54
C LEU A 391 25.37 16.11 16.18
N SER A 392 24.91 15.57 15.06
CA SER A 392 25.32 14.25 14.60
C SER A 392 26.81 14.17 14.31
N GLY A 393 27.37 15.18 13.64
CA GLY A 393 28.80 15.29 13.36
C GLY A 393 29.65 15.40 14.65
N SER A 394 29.14 16.11 15.68
CA SER A 394 29.82 16.21 16.99
C SER A 394 29.94 14.85 17.66
N VAL A 395 28.92 14.00 17.59
CA VAL A 395 28.96 12.63 18.15
C VAL A 395 30.02 11.80 17.40
N GLY A 396 30.02 11.83 16.08
CA GLY A 396 31.02 11.11 15.28
C GLY A 396 32.45 11.57 15.57
N THR A 397 32.69 12.88 15.57
CA THR A 397 34.02 13.46 15.84
C THR A 397 34.47 13.18 17.27
N SER A 398 33.60 13.32 18.26
CA SER A 398 33.93 13.00 19.67
C SER A 398 34.24 11.51 19.85
N THR A 399 33.52 10.62 19.16
CA THR A 399 33.79 9.18 19.18
C THR A 399 35.18 8.86 18.64
N LEU A 400 35.58 9.47 17.52
CA LEU A 400 36.91 9.29 16.95
C LEU A 400 38.00 9.83 17.90
N TRP A 401 37.78 11.00 18.52
CA TRP A 401 38.70 11.57 19.50
C TRP A 401 38.85 10.64 20.71
N ILE A 402 37.73 10.15 21.28
CA ILE A 402 37.77 9.22 22.43
C ILE A 402 38.51 7.94 22.04
N GLN A 403 38.26 7.39 20.85
CA GLN A 403 38.96 6.20 20.37
C GLN A 403 40.48 6.41 20.30
N GLN A 404 40.93 7.55 19.78
CA GLN A 404 42.37 7.88 19.72
C GLN A 404 42.95 8.07 21.15
N ALA A 405 42.21 8.75 22.03
CA ALA A 405 42.61 8.92 23.45
C ALA A 405 42.75 7.55 24.15
N VAL A 406 41.76 6.66 23.99
CA VAL A 406 41.83 5.28 24.51
C VAL A 406 43.04 4.55 24.00
N SER A 407 43.36 4.68 22.71
CA SER A 407 44.57 4.06 22.08
C SER A 407 45.86 4.54 22.72
N VAL A 408 45.97 5.85 22.99
CA VAL A 408 47.17 6.43 23.70
C VAL A 408 47.26 5.89 25.12
N VAL A 409 46.15 5.87 25.85
CA VAL A 409 46.12 5.36 27.23
C VAL A 409 46.49 3.88 27.32
N ILE A 410 46.01 3.07 26.37
CA ILE A 410 46.37 1.63 26.25
C ILE A 410 47.87 1.46 26.08
N ILE A 411 48.51 2.29 25.21
CA ILE A 411 49.97 2.22 25.00
C ILE A 411 50.69 2.60 26.29
N ILE A 412 50.30 3.69 26.99
CA ILE A 412 50.89 4.12 28.23
C ILE A 412 50.80 3.03 29.31
N VAL A 413 49.57 2.54 29.58
CA VAL A 413 49.35 1.51 30.61
C VAL A 413 50.09 0.20 30.20
N GLY A 414 50.05 -0.16 28.92
CA GLY A 414 50.70 -1.35 28.45
C GLY A 414 52.26 -1.29 28.55
N VAL A 415 52.87 -0.14 28.32
CA VAL A 415 54.32 0.04 28.55
C VAL A 415 54.69 -0.17 29.99
N TYR A 416 53.87 0.37 30.97
CA TYR A 416 54.12 0.08 32.40
C TYR A 416 54.00 -1.41 32.72
N GLN A 417 52.97 -2.10 32.14
CA GLN A 417 52.83 -3.55 32.31
C GLN A 417 53.99 -4.37 31.68
N ILE A 418 54.58 -3.90 30.60
CA ILE A 418 55.80 -4.53 30.01
C ILE A 418 56.99 -4.34 30.93
N ILE A 419 57.19 -3.15 31.48
CA ILE A 419 58.31 -2.84 32.42
C ILE A 419 58.22 -3.71 33.66
N GLU A 420 56.98 -3.94 34.17
CA GLU A 420 56.71 -4.85 35.29
C GLU A 420 56.80 -6.33 34.93
N GLY A 421 57.01 -6.69 33.65
CA GLY A 421 57.11 -8.07 33.17
C GLY A 421 55.75 -8.82 33.09
N ASN A 422 54.61 -8.11 33.24
CA ASN A 422 53.27 -8.70 33.22
C ASN A 422 52.68 -8.79 31.82
N LEU A 423 53.29 -8.17 30.80
CA LEU A 423 52.79 -8.13 29.42
C LEU A 423 53.92 -8.23 28.44
N SER A 424 53.70 -8.98 27.33
CA SER A 424 54.67 -9.03 26.22
C SER A 424 54.47 -7.87 25.22
N GLN A 425 55.46 -7.61 24.40
CA GLN A 425 55.36 -6.58 23.33
C GLN A 425 54.25 -6.92 22.34
N GLY A 426 54.19 -8.17 21.91
CA GLY A 426 53.14 -8.66 21.02
C GLY A 426 51.74 -8.60 21.65
N GLY A 427 51.69 -8.87 22.97
CA GLY A 427 50.45 -8.71 23.75
C GLY A 427 49.91 -7.27 23.76
N LEU A 428 50.80 -6.26 23.92
CA LEU A 428 50.43 -4.85 23.84
C LEU A 428 49.86 -4.50 22.45
N ILE A 429 50.54 -4.91 21.40
CA ILE A 429 50.10 -4.62 20.02
C ILE A 429 48.75 -5.29 19.75
N ALA A 430 48.56 -6.55 20.18
CA ALA A 430 47.30 -7.24 20.04
C ALA A 430 46.15 -6.56 20.82
N ALA A 431 46.41 -6.14 22.05
CA ALA A 431 45.41 -5.41 22.84
C ALA A 431 45.02 -4.05 22.25
N TYR A 432 46.01 -3.33 21.69
CA TYR A 432 45.77 -2.09 20.94
C TYR A 432 44.87 -2.31 19.72
N MET A 433 45.16 -3.37 18.92
CA MET A 433 44.32 -3.74 17.76
C MET A 433 42.92 -4.16 18.18
N LEU A 434 42.79 -4.93 19.24
CA LEU A 434 41.49 -5.38 19.76
C LEU A 434 40.66 -4.21 20.34
N ALA A 435 41.28 -3.25 21.02
CA ALA A 435 40.59 -2.03 21.49
C ALA A 435 39.95 -1.25 20.35
N SER A 436 40.63 -1.13 19.20
CA SER A 436 40.06 -0.54 17.99
C SER A 436 38.83 -1.33 17.49
N ARG A 437 38.90 -2.67 17.58
CA ARG A 437 37.76 -3.56 17.23
C ARG A 437 36.57 -3.43 18.18
N VAL A 438 36.81 -3.12 19.47
CA VAL A 438 35.76 -2.83 20.43
C VAL A 438 35.08 -1.48 20.16
N MET A 439 35.90 -0.44 19.90
CA MET A 439 35.40 0.91 19.73
C MET A 439 34.63 1.14 18.41
N ALA A 440 34.95 0.40 17.35
CA ALA A 440 34.32 0.59 16.04
C ALA A 440 32.80 0.32 16.05
N PRO A 441 32.27 -0.83 16.53
CA PRO A 441 30.83 -1.06 16.63
C PRO A 441 30.13 -0.07 17.58
N VAL A 442 30.79 0.36 18.67
CA VAL A 442 30.27 1.36 19.61
C VAL A 442 30.07 2.70 18.89
N GLY A 443 31.06 3.13 18.12
CA GLY A 443 30.97 4.37 17.33
C GLY A 443 29.87 4.32 16.27
N GLN A 444 29.74 3.18 15.56
CA GLN A 444 28.65 2.96 14.59
C GLN A 444 27.29 3.04 15.28
N THR A 445 27.13 2.37 16.41
CA THR A 445 25.88 2.40 17.20
C THR A 445 25.54 3.81 17.67
N ALA A 446 26.53 4.60 18.12
CA ALA A 446 26.31 6.00 18.47
C ALA A 446 25.79 6.81 17.27
N GLY A 447 26.34 6.60 16.07
CA GLY A 447 25.84 7.20 14.82
C GLY A 447 24.41 6.80 14.49
N LEU A 448 24.07 5.52 14.68
CA LEU A 448 22.71 5.00 14.45
C LEU A 448 21.68 5.55 15.44
N LEU A 449 22.05 5.74 16.71
CA LEU A 449 21.18 6.37 17.69
C LEU A 449 20.81 7.80 17.29
N MET A 450 21.64 8.50 16.51
CA MET A 450 21.28 9.79 15.93
C MET A 450 20.24 9.70 14.82
N GLN A 451 20.25 8.63 14.03
CA GLN A 451 19.27 8.39 12.97
C GLN A 451 17.97 7.79 13.50
N TYR A 452 18.02 7.12 14.65
CA TYR A 452 16.86 6.47 15.28
C TYR A 452 15.68 7.44 15.48
N HIS A 453 15.94 8.67 15.93
CA HIS A 453 14.86 9.64 16.14
C HIS A 453 14.14 10.04 14.86
N ASN A 454 14.86 10.15 13.75
CA ASN A 454 14.24 10.42 12.45
C ASN A 454 13.35 9.25 12.02
N ALA A 455 13.83 8.01 12.18
CA ALA A 455 13.06 6.82 11.87
C ALA A 455 11.86 6.63 12.81
N ALA A 456 12.03 6.90 14.10
CA ALA A 456 10.96 6.81 15.09
C ALA A 456 9.85 7.83 14.81
N THR A 457 10.20 9.10 14.54
CA THR A 457 9.23 10.15 14.18
C THR A 457 8.49 9.79 12.87
N ALA A 458 9.22 9.26 11.89
CA ALA A 458 8.63 8.78 10.64
C ALA A 458 7.69 7.59 10.87
N LEU A 459 8.06 6.64 11.75
CA LEU A 459 7.23 5.49 12.09
C LEU A 459 5.92 5.94 12.75
N THR A 460 5.98 6.85 13.72
CA THR A 460 4.78 7.39 14.38
C THR A 460 3.85 8.10 13.39
N ALA A 461 4.40 8.86 12.43
CA ALA A 461 3.60 9.50 11.39
C ALA A 461 2.93 8.48 10.47
N LEU A 462 3.60 7.38 10.12
CA LEU A 462 3.02 6.30 9.33
C LEU A 462 2.02 5.47 10.14
N GLU A 463 2.24 5.25 11.44
CA GLU A 463 1.27 4.61 12.33
C GLU A 463 -0.06 5.34 12.32
N GLN A 464 -0.04 6.67 12.42
CA GLN A 464 -1.26 7.49 12.31
C GLN A 464 -2.00 7.28 10.98
N ILE A 465 -1.28 7.01 9.89
CA ILE A 465 -1.88 6.68 8.58
C ILE A 465 -2.43 5.26 8.59
N MET A 466 -1.67 4.31 9.14
CA MET A 466 -2.04 2.89 9.18
C MET A 466 -3.20 2.59 10.15
N GLU A 467 -3.44 3.42 11.14
CA GLU A 467 -4.57 3.32 12.08
C GLU A 467 -5.87 3.88 11.53
N LYS A 468 -5.82 4.73 10.48
CA LYS A 468 -7.04 5.31 9.89
C LYS A 468 -8.00 4.23 9.41
N PRO A 469 -9.32 4.41 9.61
CA PRO A 469 -10.30 3.43 9.18
C PRO A 469 -10.33 3.27 7.66
N VAL A 470 -10.47 2.03 7.20
CA VAL A 470 -10.60 1.68 5.78
C VAL A 470 -12.06 1.43 5.41
N GLU A 471 -12.37 1.60 4.12
CA GLU A 471 -13.73 1.34 3.60
C GLU A 471 -14.09 -0.16 3.68
N ARG A 472 -13.10 -1.05 3.47
CA ARG A 472 -13.30 -2.51 3.45
C ARG A 472 -12.42 -3.20 4.51
N PRO A 473 -12.79 -3.13 5.81
CA PRO A 473 -12.10 -3.88 6.84
C PRO A 473 -12.26 -5.39 6.62
N LEU A 474 -11.18 -6.16 6.86
CA LEU A 474 -11.11 -7.60 6.60
C LEU A 474 -12.01 -8.43 7.54
N ASP A 475 -12.35 -7.91 8.69
CA ASP A 475 -13.17 -8.54 9.74
C ASP A 475 -14.66 -8.38 9.53
N LYS A 476 -15.09 -7.48 8.63
CA LYS A 476 -16.50 -7.20 8.35
C LYS A 476 -17.05 -8.19 7.32
N GLN A 477 -18.20 -8.77 7.63
CA GLN A 477 -18.97 -9.57 6.68
C GLN A 477 -19.85 -8.64 5.85
N TRP A 478 -19.74 -8.75 4.54
CA TRP A 478 -20.50 -7.96 3.59
C TRP A 478 -21.64 -8.80 3.01
N ILE A 479 -22.78 -8.15 2.75
CA ILE A 479 -23.84 -8.76 1.96
C ILE A 479 -23.44 -8.61 0.50
N SER A 480 -23.25 -9.74 -0.20
CA SER A 480 -23.00 -9.74 -1.64
C SER A 480 -24.31 -9.58 -2.40
N ARG A 481 -24.34 -8.61 -3.34
CA ARG A 481 -25.42 -8.35 -4.29
C ARG A 481 -24.82 -7.98 -5.64
N PRO A 482 -24.50 -8.98 -6.46
CA PRO A 482 -23.87 -8.76 -7.78
C PRO A 482 -24.68 -7.85 -8.70
N HIS A 483 -25.99 -7.94 -8.61
CA HIS A 483 -26.94 -7.12 -9.38
C HIS A 483 -27.89 -6.38 -8.45
N LEU A 484 -27.92 -5.07 -8.56
CA LEU A 484 -28.87 -4.19 -7.92
C LEU A 484 -29.99 -3.84 -8.90
N GLN A 485 -31.24 -3.79 -8.42
CA GLN A 485 -32.40 -3.36 -9.21
C GLN A 485 -32.45 -1.83 -9.36
N GLY A 486 -31.87 -1.11 -8.40
CA GLY A 486 -31.75 0.33 -8.43
C GLY A 486 -32.78 1.08 -7.59
N GLY A 487 -33.46 0.44 -6.64
CA GLY A 487 -34.30 1.12 -5.66
C GLY A 487 -33.45 1.87 -4.63
N ILE A 488 -33.71 3.17 -4.43
CA ILE A 488 -32.96 4.03 -3.49
C ILE A 488 -33.95 4.61 -2.47
N GLU A 489 -33.65 4.48 -1.17
CA GLU A 489 -34.53 5.04 -0.13
C GLU A 489 -33.72 5.74 0.97
N PHE A 490 -34.02 7.00 1.21
CA PHE A 490 -33.50 7.79 2.32
C PHE A 490 -34.52 7.83 3.43
N LYS A 491 -34.12 7.46 4.64
CA LYS A 491 -34.98 7.48 5.85
C LYS A 491 -34.39 8.41 6.89
N LYS A 492 -34.94 9.61 7.02
CA LYS A 492 -34.57 10.64 7.99
C LYS A 492 -33.05 10.86 8.05
N VAL A 493 -32.45 11.02 6.87
CA VAL A 493 -30.99 11.14 6.74
C VAL A 493 -30.55 12.56 7.10
N ALA A 494 -29.65 12.65 8.08
CA ALA A 494 -28.87 13.85 8.35
C ALA A 494 -27.39 13.58 8.08
N PHE A 495 -26.68 14.60 7.61
CA PHE A 495 -25.26 14.49 7.29
C PHE A 495 -24.52 15.81 7.51
N LYS A 496 -23.31 15.70 8.10
CA LYS A 496 -22.32 16.76 8.17
C LYS A 496 -20.96 16.24 7.68
N TYR A 497 -20.18 17.08 7.02
CA TYR A 497 -18.82 16.73 6.68
C TYR A 497 -17.91 16.67 7.92
N PRO A 498 -16.89 15.80 7.97
CA PRO A 498 -16.05 15.61 9.17
C PRO A 498 -15.38 16.88 9.71
N GLN A 499 -15.11 17.86 8.82
CA GLN A 499 -14.42 19.11 9.17
C GLN A 499 -15.38 20.31 9.31
N ASP A 500 -16.70 20.08 9.17
CA ASP A 500 -17.71 21.12 9.28
C ASP A 500 -18.63 20.84 10.48
N GLU A 501 -18.99 21.89 11.21
CA GLU A 501 -19.97 21.78 12.29
C GLU A 501 -21.41 21.86 11.78
N ARG A 502 -21.61 22.34 10.55
CA ARG A 502 -22.92 22.53 9.95
C ARG A 502 -23.46 21.24 9.34
N GLU A 503 -24.70 20.92 9.66
CA GLU A 503 -25.42 19.88 8.95
C GLU A 503 -25.77 20.34 7.53
N VAL A 504 -25.27 19.59 6.55
CA VAL A 504 -25.53 19.83 5.12
C VAL A 504 -26.87 19.23 4.70
N LEU A 505 -27.25 18.08 5.27
CA LEU A 505 -28.57 17.46 5.10
C LEU A 505 -29.25 17.30 6.46
N ARG A 506 -30.57 17.59 6.50
CA ARG A 506 -31.38 17.61 7.71
C ARG A 506 -32.69 16.89 7.48
N ASP A 507 -32.84 15.70 8.07
CA ASP A 507 -34.06 14.88 8.04
C ASP A 507 -34.57 14.62 6.61
N VAL A 508 -33.65 14.31 5.67
CA VAL A 508 -33.99 14.06 4.27
C VAL A 508 -34.60 12.66 4.15
N SER A 509 -35.81 12.60 3.59
CA SER A 509 -36.54 11.35 3.37
C SER A 509 -37.17 11.36 1.98
N PHE A 510 -36.80 10.39 1.13
CA PHE A 510 -37.43 10.16 -0.17
C PHE A 510 -37.16 8.72 -0.62
N LYS A 511 -37.91 8.27 -1.60
CA LYS A 511 -37.77 6.95 -2.19
C LYS A 511 -37.81 7.03 -3.70
N LEU A 512 -36.86 6.38 -4.38
CA LEU A 512 -36.85 6.11 -5.81
C LEU A 512 -37.12 4.63 -6.03
N ASN A 513 -38.03 4.33 -6.94
CA ASN A 513 -38.29 2.96 -7.38
C ASN A 513 -37.29 2.55 -8.46
N PRO A 514 -37.01 1.25 -8.63
CA PRO A 514 -36.19 0.76 -9.73
C PRO A 514 -36.68 1.29 -11.08
N GLY A 515 -35.78 1.80 -11.91
CA GLY A 515 -36.10 2.37 -13.21
C GLY A 515 -36.72 3.78 -13.20
N GLU A 516 -36.87 4.40 -12.03
CA GLU A 516 -37.39 5.76 -11.91
C GLU A 516 -36.34 6.80 -12.32
N ARG A 517 -36.77 7.86 -13.02
CA ARG A 517 -35.89 8.94 -13.49
C ARG A 517 -36.25 10.24 -12.76
N VAL A 518 -35.31 10.73 -11.95
CA VAL A 518 -35.55 11.84 -11.03
C VAL A 518 -34.48 12.92 -11.20
N ALA A 519 -34.89 14.18 -11.19
CA ALA A 519 -33.95 15.30 -11.07
C ALA A 519 -33.96 15.86 -9.65
N ILE A 520 -32.78 16.22 -9.15
CA ILE A 520 -32.63 17.01 -7.93
C ILE A 520 -32.28 18.43 -8.31
N LEU A 521 -33.14 19.35 -7.93
CA LEU A 521 -32.95 20.80 -8.12
C LEU A 521 -32.72 21.48 -6.76
N GLY A 522 -32.07 22.61 -6.76
CA GLY A 522 -31.84 23.40 -5.56
C GLY A 522 -30.68 24.39 -5.73
N ARG A 523 -30.56 25.32 -4.80
CA ARG A 523 -29.49 26.32 -4.81
C ARG A 523 -28.11 25.71 -4.63
N ASN A 524 -27.07 26.45 -5.00
CA ASN A 524 -25.71 26.05 -4.71
C ASN A 524 -25.52 25.94 -3.19
N GLY A 525 -24.89 24.83 -2.73
CA GLY A 525 -24.70 24.55 -1.31
C GLY A 525 -25.92 23.93 -0.59
N SER A 526 -27.01 23.61 -1.30
CA SER A 526 -28.22 23.00 -0.68
C SER A 526 -28.05 21.51 -0.31
N GLY A 527 -26.96 20.84 -0.70
CA GLY A 527 -26.68 19.44 -0.37
C GLY A 527 -26.92 18.43 -1.50
N LYS A 528 -27.16 18.87 -2.74
CA LYS A 528 -27.43 17.99 -3.90
C LYS A 528 -26.32 16.94 -4.14
N THR A 529 -25.08 17.39 -4.38
CA THR A 529 -23.91 16.50 -4.56
C THR A 529 -23.66 15.60 -3.34
N THR A 530 -24.03 16.05 -2.14
CA THR A 530 -23.90 15.25 -0.91
C THR A 530 -24.81 14.01 -0.96
N ILE A 531 -26.02 14.14 -1.51
CA ILE A 531 -26.92 12.99 -1.69
C ILE A 531 -26.30 11.93 -2.58
N GLU A 532 -25.73 12.32 -3.72
CA GLU A 532 -25.05 11.36 -4.61
C GLU A 532 -23.86 10.68 -3.95
N LYS A 533 -23.05 11.45 -3.20
CA LYS A 533 -21.91 10.90 -2.45
C LYS A 533 -22.35 9.89 -1.39
N LEU A 534 -23.50 10.10 -0.75
CA LEU A 534 -24.07 9.14 0.20
C LEU A 534 -24.59 7.89 -0.52
N ILE A 535 -25.24 8.03 -1.68
CA ILE A 535 -25.71 6.89 -2.50
C ILE A 535 -24.52 6.08 -3.00
N ALA A 536 -23.43 6.74 -3.43
CA ALA A 536 -22.19 6.07 -3.87
C ALA A 536 -21.39 5.43 -2.72
N GLY A 537 -21.84 5.57 -1.46
CA GLY A 537 -21.15 5.03 -0.28
C GLY A 537 -19.77 5.66 -0.05
N LEU A 538 -19.53 6.90 -0.52
CA LEU A 538 -18.31 7.65 -0.28
C LEU A 538 -18.26 8.25 1.13
N TYR A 539 -19.43 8.52 1.70
CA TYR A 539 -19.62 8.96 3.07
C TYR A 539 -20.75 8.18 3.73
N GLU A 540 -20.73 8.12 5.04
CA GLU A 540 -21.79 7.53 5.86
C GLU A 540 -22.67 8.63 6.45
N SER A 541 -23.99 8.40 6.52
CA SER A 541 -24.92 9.35 7.16
C SER A 541 -24.60 9.51 8.65
N THR A 542 -24.72 10.75 9.17
CA THR A 542 -24.55 11.04 10.60
C THR A 542 -25.72 10.45 11.40
N SER A 543 -26.94 10.52 10.87
CA SER A 543 -28.14 9.87 11.41
C SER A 543 -29.06 9.44 10.27
N GLY A 544 -30.01 8.55 10.56
CA GLY A 544 -30.85 7.94 9.55
C GLY A 544 -30.15 6.86 8.74
N THR A 545 -30.81 6.35 7.70
CA THR A 545 -30.28 5.26 6.87
C THR A 545 -30.52 5.51 5.40
N VAL A 546 -29.54 5.12 4.58
CA VAL A 546 -29.65 5.04 3.12
C VAL A 546 -29.77 3.57 2.75
N LEU A 547 -30.85 3.21 2.08
CA LEU A 547 -31.11 1.83 1.64
C LEU A 547 -31.02 1.74 0.13
N LEU A 548 -30.44 0.65 -0.36
CA LEU A 548 -30.45 0.25 -1.76
C LEU A 548 -31.13 -1.11 -1.89
N ASP A 549 -32.20 -1.17 -2.68
CA ASP A 549 -33.07 -2.35 -2.80
C ASP A 549 -33.50 -2.91 -1.43
N GLY A 550 -33.74 -2.01 -0.44
CA GLY A 550 -34.15 -2.35 0.92
C GLY A 550 -33.01 -2.76 1.88
N ILE A 551 -31.76 -2.79 1.40
CA ILE A 551 -30.57 -3.14 2.19
C ILE A 551 -29.81 -1.87 2.57
N ASP A 552 -29.38 -1.74 3.83
CA ASP A 552 -28.53 -0.62 4.26
C ASP A 552 -27.21 -0.63 3.50
N ILE A 553 -26.87 0.49 2.87
CA ILE A 553 -25.65 0.65 2.07
C ILE A 553 -24.37 0.28 2.84
N ARG A 554 -24.38 0.47 4.16
CA ARG A 554 -23.28 0.11 5.04
C ARG A 554 -23.03 -1.39 5.15
N GLN A 555 -23.98 -2.23 4.73
CA GLN A 555 -23.88 -3.70 4.73
C GLN A 555 -23.45 -4.26 3.38
N LEU A 556 -23.57 -3.47 2.30
CA LEU A 556 -23.18 -3.86 0.95
C LEU A 556 -21.66 -3.72 0.76
N ASP A 557 -21.07 -4.63 -0.03
CA ASP A 557 -19.66 -4.48 -0.43
C ASP A 557 -19.49 -3.22 -1.31
N PRO A 558 -18.63 -2.24 -0.93
CA PRO A 558 -18.42 -1.02 -1.71
C PRO A 558 -18.01 -1.27 -3.17
N ALA A 559 -17.30 -2.37 -3.46
CA ALA A 559 -16.89 -2.70 -4.83
C ALA A 559 -18.09 -3.15 -5.68
N GLU A 560 -18.97 -4.00 -5.15
CA GLU A 560 -20.19 -4.43 -5.83
C GLU A 560 -21.18 -3.28 -5.97
N LEU A 561 -21.31 -2.46 -4.93
CA LEU A 561 -22.12 -1.26 -4.94
C LEU A 561 -21.75 -0.34 -6.11
N ARG A 562 -20.47 0.05 -6.19
CA ARG A 562 -19.98 1.02 -7.19
C ARG A 562 -19.96 0.45 -8.61
N ARG A 563 -19.85 -0.86 -8.77
CA ARG A 563 -19.95 -1.49 -10.08
C ARG A 563 -21.35 -1.35 -10.70
N ASN A 564 -22.40 -1.41 -9.87
CA ASN A 564 -23.78 -1.24 -10.31
C ASN A 564 -24.16 0.24 -10.53
N MET A 565 -23.22 1.18 -10.31
CA MET A 565 -23.43 2.62 -10.43
C MET A 565 -22.54 3.23 -11.50
N GLY A 566 -23.14 3.99 -12.42
CA GLY A 566 -22.45 4.95 -13.27
C GLY A 566 -22.47 6.32 -12.60
N TYR A 567 -21.31 6.83 -12.24
CA TYR A 567 -21.18 8.11 -11.53
C TYR A 567 -20.42 9.13 -12.39
N VAL A 568 -21.05 10.27 -12.65
CA VAL A 568 -20.44 11.44 -13.28
C VAL A 568 -20.40 12.57 -12.28
N SER A 569 -19.21 12.94 -11.84
CA SER A 569 -19.02 14.05 -10.91
C SER A 569 -19.00 15.41 -11.62
N GLN A 570 -19.35 16.47 -10.90
CA GLN A 570 -19.28 17.85 -11.40
C GLN A 570 -17.84 18.22 -11.84
N ASP A 571 -16.83 17.89 -11.01
CA ASP A 571 -15.42 18.07 -11.34
C ASP A 571 -14.85 16.77 -11.92
N VAL A 572 -14.48 16.80 -13.19
CA VAL A 572 -13.94 15.64 -13.90
C VAL A 572 -12.43 15.54 -13.71
N ASN A 573 -11.98 14.44 -13.12
CA ASN A 573 -10.57 14.11 -13.00
C ASN A 573 -10.19 12.96 -13.94
N LEU A 574 -9.20 13.20 -14.80
CA LEU A 574 -8.60 12.19 -15.67
C LEU A 574 -7.18 11.88 -15.20
N PHE A 575 -6.76 10.65 -15.45
CA PHE A 575 -5.43 10.17 -15.10
C PHE A 575 -4.47 10.30 -16.29
N PHE A 576 -3.19 10.45 -16.00
CA PHE A 576 -2.18 10.40 -17.05
C PHE A 576 -2.21 9.04 -17.76
N GLY A 577 -2.28 9.07 -19.09
CA GLY A 577 -2.40 7.87 -19.93
C GLY A 577 -3.16 8.15 -21.21
N SER A 578 -3.61 7.07 -21.90
CA SER A 578 -4.40 7.18 -23.12
C SER A 578 -5.87 7.45 -22.80
N LEU A 579 -6.62 7.84 -23.83
CA LEU A 579 -8.08 7.96 -23.77
C LEU A 579 -8.73 6.61 -23.41
N ARG A 580 -8.25 5.52 -24.02
CA ARG A 580 -8.67 4.16 -23.70
C ARG A 580 -8.49 3.82 -22.23
N ASP A 581 -7.29 4.08 -21.68
CA ASP A 581 -6.99 3.80 -20.27
C ASP A 581 -7.91 4.58 -19.34
N ASN A 582 -8.24 5.82 -19.70
CA ASN A 582 -9.14 6.66 -18.91
C ASN A 582 -10.59 6.20 -18.96
N ILE A 583 -11.10 5.74 -20.09
CA ILE A 583 -12.46 5.17 -20.19
C ILE A 583 -12.54 3.86 -19.42
N ALA A 584 -11.56 2.97 -19.59
CA ALA A 584 -11.52 1.66 -18.95
C ALA A 584 -10.93 1.65 -17.52
N PHE A 585 -10.63 2.81 -16.94
CA PHE A 585 -9.87 2.93 -15.68
C PHE A 585 -10.45 2.13 -14.52
N GLY A 586 -11.78 2.11 -14.37
CA GLY A 586 -12.49 1.33 -13.33
C GLY A 586 -12.86 -0.08 -13.76
N SER A 587 -12.57 -0.48 -15.01
CA SER A 587 -13.02 -1.72 -15.61
C SER A 587 -11.91 -2.37 -16.42
N PRO A 588 -10.93 -2.97 -15.74
CA PRO A 588 -9.76 -3.57 -16.40
C PRO A 588 -10.12 -4.70 -17.39
N HIS A 589 -11.37 -5.19 -17.35
CA HIS A 589 -11.86 -6.27 -18.21
C HIS A 589 -12.73 -5.77 -19.37
N ALA A 590 -12.77 -4.46 -19.61
CA ALA A 590 -13.57 -3.90 -20.68
C ALA A 590 -13.04 -4.36 -22.06
N THR A 591 -13.92 -4.94 -22.87
CA THR A 591 -13.60 -5.30 -24.27
C THR A 591 -13.58 -4.05 -25.15
N ASP A 592 -12.97 -4.17 -26.32
CA ASP A 592 -12.93 -3.05 -27.25
C ASP A 592 -14.34 -2.67 -27.74
N GLU A 593 -15.26 -3.64 -27.86
CA GLU A 593 -16.65 -3.39 -28.19
C GLU A 593 -17.35 -2.56 -27.10
N MET A 594 -17.13 -2.89 -25.82
CA MET A 594 -17.69 -2.12 -24.70
C MET A 594 -17.16 -0.67 -24.70
N ILE A 595 -15.87 -0.49 -24.96
CA ILE A 595 -15.24 0.83 -25.01
C ILE A 595 -15.79 1.64 -26.17
N LEU A 596 -15.92 1.06 -27.37
CA LEU A 596 -16.49 1.73 -28.55
C LEU A 596 -17.96 2.09 -28.34
N GLU A 597 -18.73 1.23 -27.68
CA GLU A 597 -20.12 1.55 -27.34
C GLU A 597 -20.21 2.70 -26.33
N ALA A 598 -19.36 2.72 -25.30
CA ALA A 598 -19.28 3.82 -24.35
C ALA A 598 -18.88 5.15 -25.03
N VAL A 599 -17.92 5.10 -25.97
CA VAL A 599 -17.52 6.23 -26.81
C VAL A 599 -18.70 6.76 -27.64
N ARG A 600 -19.49 5.85 -28.24
CA ARG A 600 -20.67 6.19 -29.00
C ARG A 600 -21.75 6.86 -28.13
N LEU A 601 -22.02 6.28 -26.98
CA LEU A 601 -23.03 6.80 -26.05
C LEU A 601 -22.69 8.16 -25.47
N SER A 602 -21.40 8.43 -25.27
CA SER A 602 -20.90 9.70 -24.72
C SER A 602 -20.69 10.81 -25.77
N GLY A 603 -20.92 10.54 -27.06
CA GLY A 603 -20.72 11.50 -28.15
C GLY A 603 -19.25 11.75 -28.50
N LEU A 604 -18.32 10.85 -28.16
CA LEU A 604 -16.89 10.96 -28.47
C LEU A 604 -16.50 10.39 -29.82
N THR A 605 -17.42 9.78 -30.58
CA THR A 605 -17.12 9.03 -31.81
C THR A 605 -16.36 9.86 -32.84
N ASP A 606 -16.86 11.05 -33.16
CA ASP A 606 -16.24 11.92 -34.15
C ASP A 606 -14.86 12.39 -33.72
N PHE A 607 -14.70 12.74 -32.43
CA PHE A 607 -13.43 13.16 -31.87
C PHE A 607 -12.38 12.03 -31.95
N VAL A 608 -12.75 10.81 -31.58
CA VAL A 608 -11.88 9.63 -31.65
C VAL A 608 -11.48 9.33 -33.09
N ASN A 609 -12.44 9.38 -34.03
CA ASN A 609 -12.20 9.07 -35.42
C ASN A 609 -11.34 10.12 -36.15
N GLN A 610 -11.41 11.38 -35.75
CA GLN A 610 -10.62 12.47 -36.33
C GLN A 610 -9.17 12.49 -35.82
N HIS A 611 -8.90 11.90 -34.66
CA HIS A 611 -7.55 11.91 -34.11
C HIS A 611 -6.69 10.80 -34.71
N PRO A 612 -5.45 11.07 -35.19
CA PRO A 612 -4.60 10.06 -35.84
C PRO A 612 -4.31 8.82 -34.97
N MET A 613 -4.27 8.97 -33.66
CA MET A 613 -4.04 7.88 -32.70
C MET A 613 -5.33 7.24 -32.16
N GLY A 614 -6.51 7.74 -32.55
CA GLY A 614 -7.78 7.21 -32.07
C GLY A 614 -7.84 7.11 -30.54
N LEU A 615 -8.22 5.94 -30.01
CA LEU A 615 -8.29 5.68 -28.58
C LEU A 615 -6.93 5.69 -27.85
N ALA A 616 -5.83 5.56 -28.59
CA ALA A 616 -4.47 5.59 -28.00
C ALA A 616 -3.95 7.02 -27.77
N MET A 617 -4.74 8.06 -28.11
CA MET A 617 -4.34 9.45 -27.88
C MET A 617 -4.07 9.73 -26.39
N PRO A 618 -3.00 10.47 -26.05
CA PRO A 618 -2.72 10.90 -24.68
C PRO A 618 -3.71 11.98 -24.23
N VAL A 619 -4.20 11.87 -22.99
CA VAL A 619 -5.09 12.89 -22.39
C VAL A 619 -4.35 13.94 -21.56
N GLY A 620 -3.08 13.69 -21.23
CA GLY A 620 -2.27 14.56 -20.36
C GLY A 620 -2.62 14.41 -18.88
N GLU A 621 -1.86 15.10 -18.04
CA GLU A 621 -2.12 15.14 -16.60
C GLU A 621 -3.45 15.88 -16.34
N GLN A 622 -4.34 15.28 -15.54
CA GLN A 622 -5.70 15.80 -15.29
C GLN A 622 -6.53 16.10 -16.55
N GLY A 623 -6.16 15.52 -17.70
CA GLY A 623 -6.87 15.74 -18.96
C GLY A 623 -6.59 17.09 -19.62
N GLN A 624 -5.44 17.72 -19.35
CA GLN A 624 -5.09 19.06 -19.87
C GLN A 624 -5.06 19.14 -21.40
N LEU A 625 -4.85 18.03 -22.10
CA LEU A 625 -4.85 17.99 -23.57
C LEU A 625 -6.26 17.94 -24.17
N LEU A 626 -7.30 17.83 -23.36
CA LEU A 626 -8.69 17.79 -23.78
C LEU A 626 -9.44 19.08 -23.41
N SER A 627 -10.42 19.46 -24.24
CA SER A 627 -11.36 20.53 -23.90
C SER A 627 -12.25 20.14 -22.71
N GLY A 628 -12.89 21.11 -22.06
CA GLY A 628 -13.82 20.87 -20.94
C GLY A 628 -14.94 19.88 -21.30
N GLY A 629 -15.56 20.06 -22.48
CA GLY A 629 -16.61 19.16 -22.99
C GLY A 629 -16.08 17.75 -23.26
N GLN A 630 -14.88 17.61 -23.86
CA GLN A 630 -14.26 16.31 -24.11
C GLN A 630 -13.95 15.57 -22.80
N ARG A 631 -13.39 16.26 -21.77
CA ARG A 631 -13.20 15.69 -20.42
C ARG A 631 -14.52 15.16 -19.84
N GLN A 632 -15.59 15.97 -19.98
CA GLN A 632 -16.93 15.57 -19.52
C GLN A 632 -17.42 14.31 -20.25
N SER A 633 -17.29 14.26 -21.58
CA SER A 633 -17.67 13.08 -22.37
C SER A 633 -16.88 11.85 -21.99
N VAL A 634 -15.57 11.97 -21.65
CA VAL A 634 -14.77 10.83 -21.14
C VAL A 634 -15.31 10.34 -19.79
N SER A 635 -15.70 11.25 -18.89
CA SER A 635 -16.31 10.87 -17.61
C SER A 635 -17.65 10.13 -17.80
N ILE A 636 -18.45 10.58 -18.77
CA ILE A 636 -19.70 9.93 -19.16
C ILE A 636 -19.41 8.53 -19.76
N ALA A 637 -18.46 8.41 -20.69
CA ALA A 637 -18.08 7.12 -21.25
C ALA A 637 -17.67 6.13 -20.14
N ARG A 638 -16.87 6.59 -19.18
CA ARG A 638 -16.47 5.80 -18.00
C ARG A 638 -17.66 5.34 -17.17
N ALA A 639 -18.64 6.22 -16.95
CA ALA A 639 -19.84 5.92 -16.17
C ALA A 639 -20.78 4.91 -16.86
N LEU A 640 -20.85 4.92 -18.19
CA LEU A 640 -21.72 4.06 -18.97
C LEU A 640 -21.11 2.69 -19.35
N LEU A 641 -19.78 2.55 -19.25
CA LEU A 641 -19.01 1.42 -19.73
C LEU A 641 -19.50 0.04 -19.23
N ASN A 642 -19.86 -0.05 -17.96
CA ASN A 642 -20.25 -1.31 -17.30
C ASN A 642 -21.75 -1.60 -17.34
N ASP A 643 -22.51 -0.89 -18.14
CA ASP A 643 -23.97 -1.01 -18.21
C ASP A 643 -24.66 -0.98 -16.83
N PRO A 644 -24.40 0.06 -16.00
CA PRO A 644 -24.88 0.11 -14.63
C PRO A 644 -26.41 0.20 -14.53
N SER A 645 -26.99 -0.35 -13.46
CA SER A 645 -28.44 -0.24 -13.14
C SER A 645 -28.84 1.11 -12.59
N ILE A 646 -27.89 1.84 -11.99
CA ILE A 646 -28.09 3.15 -11.37
C ILE A 646 -27.16 4.16 -12.02
N LEU A 647 -27.70 5.30 -12.44
CA LEU A 647 -26.95 6.43 -12.98
C LEU A 647 -27.08 7.64 -12.07
N LEU A 648 -25.96 8.15 -11.61
CA LEU A 648 -25.84 9.36 -10.78
C LEU A 648 -25.03 10.40 -11.57
N LEU A 649 -25.68 11.47 -11.99
CA LEU A 649 -25.10 12.46 -12.90
C LEU A 649 -25.19 13.86 -12.31
N ASP A 650 -24.02 14.39 -11.86
CA ASP A 650 -23.93 15.77 -11.33
C ASP A 650 -23.42 16.72 -12.42
N GLU A 651 -24.32 17.60 -12.90
CA GLU A 651 -24.07 18.58 -13.98
C GLU A 651 -23.40 17.95 -15.22
N PRO A 652 -23.92 16.83 -15.80
CA PRO A 652 -23.22 16.02 -16.78
C PRO A 652 -22.92 16.74 -18.10
N THR A 653 -23.56 17.86 -18.39
CA THR A 653 -23.35 18.63 -19.64
C THR A 653 -22.82 20.04 -19.39
N GLY A 654 -22.33 20.32 -18.18
CA GLY A 654 -21.91 21.67 -17.75
C GLY A 654 -20.92 22.35 -18.68
N SER A 655 -20.00 21.60 -19.29
CA SER A 655 -18.94 22.07 -20.18
C SER A 655 -19.20 21.76 -21.66
N MET A 656 -20.36 21.21 -22.03
CA MET A 656 -20.70 20.83 -23.41
C MET A 656 -21.36 21.97 -24.16
N ASP A 657 -21.16 22.00 -25.48
CA ASP A 657 -21.94 22.81 -26.40
C ASP A 657 -23.33 22.21 -26.63
N HIS A 658 -24.22 22.98 -27.23
CA HIS A 658 -25.62 22.60 -27.41
C HIS A 658 -25.76 21.34 -28.28
N THR A 659 -24.96 21.20 -29.32
CA THR A 659 -25.02 20.05 -30.24
C THR A 659 -24.63 18.74 -29.54
N SER A 660 -23.51 18.79 -28.82
CA SER A 660 -23.02 17.64 -28.00
C SER A 660 -24.00 17.29 -26.88
N GLU A 661 -24.62 18.28 -26.23
CA GLU A 661 -25.64 18.07 -25.21
C GLU A 661 -26.88 17.36 -25.76
N GLU A 662 -27.39 17.78 -26.93
CA GLU A 662 -28.55 17.16 -27.58
C GLU A 662 -28.28 15.72 -28.05
N GLU A 663 -27.08 15.47 -28.55
CA GLU A 663 -26.66 14.13 -28.90
C GLU A 663 -26.58 13.21 -27.68
N PHE A 664 -25.89 13.67 -26.63
CA PHE A 664 -25.81 12.95 -25.36
C PHE A 664 -27.19 12.68 -24.76
N LYS A 665 -28.06 13.67 -24.73
CA LYS A 665 -29.44 13.51 -24.23
C LYS A 665 -30.21 12.42 -24.97
N ARG A 666 -30.13 12.39 -26.31
CA ARG A 666 -30.78 11.36 -27.13
C ARG A 666 -30.23 9.96 -26.83
N ASN A 667 -28.92 9.84 -26.72
CA ASN A 667 -28.25 8.57 -26.41
C ASN A 667 -28.62 8.08 -25.00
N LEU A 668 -28.57 9.00 -24.01
CA LEU A 668 -28.87 8.69 -22.61
C LEU A 668 -30.35 8.30 -22.45
N MET A 669 -31.29 8.95 -23.15
CA MET A 669 -32.72 8.62 -23.08
C MET A 669 -33.00 7.16 -23.47
N ARG A 670 -32.28 6.64 -24.46
CA ARG A 670 -32.38 5.24 -24.89
C ARG A 670 -31.68 4.29 -23.92
N PHE A 671 -30.49 4.64 -23.48
CA PHE A 671 -29.69 3.84 -22.57
C PHE A 671 -30.33 3.69 -21.20
N ALA A 672 -30.93 4.77 -20.67
CA ALA A 672 -31.52 4.82 -19.32
C ALA A 672 -33.01 4.42 -19.29
N ALA A 673 -33.57 3.82 -20.36
CA ALA A 673 -35.00 3.53 -20.47
C ALA A 673 -35.54 2.65 -19.31
N HIS A 674 -34.72 1.72 -18.82
CA HIS A 674 -35.09 0.79 -17.73
C HIS A 674 -34.15 0.91 -16.52
N LYS A 675 -33.39 1.99 -16.42
CA LYS A 675 -32.40 2.21 -15.37
C LYS A 675 -32.87 3.32 -14.43
N THR A 676 -32.45 3.22 -13.16
CA THR A 676 -32.67 4.29 -12.22
C THR A 676 -31.72 5.44 -12.53
N LEU A 677 -32.27 6.62 -12.78
CA LEU A 677 -31.52 7.81 -13.16
C LEU A 677 -31.75 8.92 -12.14
N LEU A 678 -30.67 9.41 -11.54
CA LEU A 678 -30.65 10.59 -10.71
C LEU A 678 -29.78 11.66 -11.37
N VAL A 679 -30.37 12.80 -11.74
CA VAL A 679 -29.66 13.90 -12.40
C VAL A 679 -29.71 15.13 -11.49
N ILE A 680 -28.57 15.67 -11.15
CA ILE A 680 -28.45 17.00 -10.57
C ILE A 680 -28.14 17.97 -11.71
N THR A 681 -28.97 18.97 -11.91
CA THR A 681 -28.73 19.94 -12.99
C THR A 681 -29.43 21.27 -12.73
N HIS A 682 -28.88 22.33 -13.34
CA HIS A 682 -29.51 23.64 -13.47
C HIS A 682 -30.04 23.89 -14.89
N ARG A 683 -29.80 22.97 -15.84
CA ARG A 683 -30.21 23.09 -17.23
C ARG A 683 -31.60 22.50 -17.44
N THR A 684 -32.50 23.30 -17.97
CA THR A 684 -33.88 22.90 -18.26
C THR A 684 -33.98 21.85 -19.35
N SER A 685 -33.02 21.80 -20.30
CA SER A 685 -32.92 20.80 -21.36
C SER A 685 -32.81 19.37 -20.82
N LEU A 686 -32.10 19.15 -19.72
CA LEU A 686 -31.95 17.84 -19.09
C LEU A 686 -33.17 17.38 -18.31
N LEU A 687 -34.12 18.28 -17.98
CA LEU A 687 -35.37 17.90 -17.33
C LEU A 687 -36.27 17.04 -18.25
N GLU A 688 -36.02 17.01 -19.56
CA GLU A 688 -36.71 16.10 -20.48
C GLU A 688 -36.41 14.63 -20.21
N LEU A 689 -35.26 14.34 -19.58
CA LEU A 689 -34.84 12.98 -19.23
C LEU A 689 -35.61 12.39 -18.05
N VAL A 690 -36.28 13.21 -17.23
CA VAL A 690 -36.86 12.82 -15.95
C VAL A 690 -38.36 13.00 -15.90
N ASN A 691 -38.99 12.23 -15.02
CA ASN A 691 -40.43 12.23 -14.82
C ASN A 691 -40.84 12.88 -13.48
N ARG A 692 -39.90 12.97 -12.53
CA ARG A 692 -40.12 13.49 -11.17
C ARG A 692 -39.01 14.44 -10.79
N ILE A 693 -39.30 15.42 -9.99
CA ILE A 693 -38.37 16.42 -9.52
C ILE A 693 -38.45 16.51 -7.99
N ILE A 694 -37.28 16.46 -7.35
CA ILE A 694 -37.10 16.74 -5.92
C ILE A 694 -36.36 18.07 -5.79
N VAL A 695 -36.91 18.99 -5.03
CA VAL A 695 -36.27 20.30 -4.79
C VAL A 695 -35.75 20.31 -3.37
N ILE A 696 -34.46 20.67 -3.25
CA ILE A 696 -33.75 20.75 -1.97
C ILE A 696 -33.33 22.20 -1.71
N ASP A 697 -33.65 22.71 -0.55
CA ASP A 697 -33.15 24.00 -0.07
C ASP A 697 -32.69 23.89 1.39
N ALA A 698 -31.53 24.48 1.69
CA ALA A 698 -30.92 24.48 3.04
C ALA A 698 -30.87 23.09 3.71
N GLY A 699 -30.62 22.02 2.92
CA GLY A 699 -30.49 20.63 3.41
C GLY A 699 -31.81 19.91 3.67
N LYS A 700 -32.97 20.47 3.28
CA LYS A 700 -34.30 19.86 3.41
C LYS A 700 -34.98 19.73 2.05
N ILE A 701 -35.82 18.71 1.90
CA ILE A 701 -36.72 18.59 0.76
C ILE A 701 -37.85 19.59 0.93
N VAL A 702 -38.00 20.49 -0.03
CA VAL A 702 -39.05 21.54 -0.04
C VAL A 702 -40.18 21.21 -1.02
N ALA A 703 -39.91 20.41 -2.04
CA ALA A 703 -40.90 19.88 -2.96
C ALA A 703 -40.46 18.50 -3.52
N ASP A 704 -41.42 17.62 -3.76
CA ASP A 704 -41.22 16.32 -4.35
C ASP A 704 -42.52 15.93 -5.11
N GLY A 705 -42.38 15.70 -6.42
CA GLY A 705 -43.55 15.35 -7.23
C GLY A 705 -43.28 15.24 -8.73
N PRO A 706 -44.37 15.00 -9.53
CA PRO A 706 -44.27 14.95 -10.97
C PRO A 706 -43.63 16.21 -11.56
N LYS A 707 -42.78 16.05 -12.58
CA LYS A 707 -42.02 17.13 -13.22
C LYS A 707 -42.89 18.37 -13.49
N ASP A 708 -44.03 18.18 -14.18
CA ASP A 708 -44.81 19.31 -14.68
C ASP A 708 -45.41 20.14 -13.54
N GLN A 709 -45.83 19.48 -12.46
CA GLN A 709 -46.38 20.16 -11.25
C GLN A 709 -45.28 20.96 -10.53
N VAL A 710 -44.10 20.39 -10.34
CA VAL A 710 -43.01 21.03 -9.62
C VAL A 710 -42.43 22.20 -10.45
N VAL A 711 -42.30 22.05 -11.80
CA VAL A 711 -41.86 23.12 -12.67
C VAL A 711 -42.82 24.29 -12.65
N GLU A 712 -44.14 24.03 -12.69
CA GLU A 712 -45.16 25.08 -12.61
C GLU A 712 -45.15 25.80 -11.25
N ALA A 713 -45.04 25.04 -10.16
CA ALA A 713 -44.95 25.61 -8.80
C ALA A 713 -43.68 26.47 -8.62
N LEU A 714 -42.54 26.08 -9.25
CA LEU A 714 -41.32 26.87 -9.27
C LEU A 714 -41.49 28.18 -10.06
N ARG A 715 -42.16 28.13 -11.22
CA ARG A 715 -42.49 29.31 -12.03
C ARG A 715 -43.38 30.30 -11.30
N GLN A 716 -44.33 29.80 -10.56
CA GLN A 716 -45.29 30.61 -9.76
C GLN A 716 -44.68 31.09 -8.44
N GLY A 717 -43.43 30.71 -8.10
CA GLY A 717 -42.80 31.08 -6.84
C GLY A 717 -43.48 30.48 -5.59
N GLN A 718 -44.27 29.41 -5.76
CA GLN A 718 -44.99 28.74 -4.68
C GLN A 718 -44.08 27.83 -3.83
N ILE A 719 -42.95 27.43 -4.37
CA ILE A 719 -41.93 26.69 -3.62
C ILE A 719 -41.05 27.71 -2.91
N GLY A 720 -41.36 27.95 -1.65
CA GLY A 720 -40.73 28.93 -0.78
C GLY A 720 -39.36 28.46 -0.26
N ARG A 721 -38.67 29.38 0.43
CA ARG A 721 -37.48 29.12 1.20
C ARG A 721 -37.78 28.14 2.32
N ALA A 722 -36.94 27.12 2.58
CA ALA A 722 -37.02 26.35 3.82
C ALA A 722 -36.84 27.32 4.99
N SER A 723 -37.86 27.43 5.82
CA SER A 723 -37.86 28.25 7.03
C SER A 723 -36.94 27.67 8.11
#